data_d53fadf72a201530c4835c1238665f2b
#
_entry.id   d53fadf72a201530c4835c1238665f2b
#
_cell.length_a   1.000
_cell.length_b   1.000
_cell.length_c   1.000
_cell.angle_alpha   90.00
_cell.angle_beta   90.00
_cell.angle_gamma   90.00
#
_symmetry.space_group_name_H-M   'P 1'
#
loop_
_entity.id
_entity.type
_entity.pdbx_description
1 polymer ?
#
loop_
_entity_poly.entity_id
_entity_poly.type
_entity_poly.pdbx_seq_one_letter_code
_entity_poly.pdbx_strand_id
1 'polypeptide(L)'
;MNSNPKLSYAIAAILSSCAAASLTSRAAAAAADTEVNSEAIQEVTVTAQRRSENAQNVPITIQTISADQLKQLNIANFEDAVKYLPNVSFATNGPGQGNIFMRGLSPGSAGNQSQSSIASFPNVALYLDDQSVQFPGRNLDILAVDMERIEVLEGPQGTLFGGGAEAGAIRYITNKPKLNVTEGSADASYSVTAGGDPNSAINAVLNLPLIQDHLAVRAVIYTDHRGGYIDNVPSTFTRENTDNGTFRFGIGPTAGECPNGLPPGAPAKGLPNGVCVPLGLPVTNNLTVAKDNQNPVDYNGIRVSGLYQFNDDWSLLLQQSYQNMEADGIFAQYPIGSDGQALQPLQVTSFTPAYDKDKFENTSWTVNGKVAFVNVVYTGGYLIRTTQQVGDYSNYARGSYGDYYQCTGGPGTVAKTGPLTCYTAATDWNDWTRNTHQTHEIRFSTPYDWRVRGLFGAFYENFQIQDDMNFNYKSVPGCSPANLAVALSGGPACAGDVETNPLSTATHPGQRGDTTAFGEDLQRGYKQDALFTSIDFDIIPQVLTLTGGTRWYHYDEFETGSEYFTSTSCANHPNPCPAGKNLDAIGLRKTYNGFRSRGNLTWHVTPDILLYYTYSQGFRPGGFNRETGLSLVATGPDGVKQLFKPSSYAPDSLTNNEVGLKSEFFEHRLQVNLSAYHMLWNEIQDPLFSPSQLGNTTFVTNGANYRINGVELQLVGRVTQGLTVQGSLSYNDAKQSNDPCLTANNPASATFGKCITEIVNPAGILTPANAVFGPEGGVPAFSPKLEYNVRGRYDWAIGDYKAFLMAGANHVGGMFNQIDNGTTNFVGNPTTTLLRYFQPGYTTYDASAGVAKDNWTVEAFGTNLGNSDASTFTSSAQFIKSEVPLRPRVVGVKIGYKF
;
A
#
# COMPACT_ATOMS: atom_id res chain seq x y z
N MET A 1 12.01 25.00 9.94
CA MET A 1 13.18 24.36 9.30
C MET A 1 14.25 24.08 10.36
N ASN A 2 14.18 22.90 10.95
CA ASN A 2 15.30 22.42 11.79
C ASN A 2 16.05 21.38 10.95
N SER A 3 17.03 21.87 10.16
CA SER A 3 17.98 20.99 9.48
C SER A 3 18.78 20.21 10.52
N ASN A 4 18.73 18.91 10.45
CA ASN A 4 19.51 18.06 11.34
C ASN A 4 21.01 18.29 11.06
N PRO A 5 21.77 18.93 11.97
CA PRO A 5 23.14 19.32 11.70
C PRO A 5 24.06 18.13 11.39
N LYS A 6 23.73 16.93 11.88
CA LYS A 6 24.51 15.72 11.59
C LYS A 6 24.43 15.30 10.13
N LEU A 7 23.28 15.50 9.48
CA LEU A 7 23.11 15.19 8.04
C LEU A 7 23.87 16.20 7.18
N SER A 8 23.83 17.49 7.53
CA SER A 8 24.57 18.55 6.83
C SER A 8 26.10 18.33 6.92
N TYR A 9 26.61 17.86 8.06
CA TYR A 9 28.03 17.53 8.20
C TYR A 9 28.44 16.30 7.39
N ALA A 10 27.58 15.27 7.32
CA ALA A 10 27.83 14.07 6.50
C ALA A 10 27.85 14.41 5.01
N ILE A 11 26.93 15.25 4.55
CA ILE A 11 26.89 15.74 3.16
C ILE A 11 28.14 16.56 2.82
N ALA A 12 28.54 17.48 3.70
CA ALA A 12 29.74 18.28 3.52
C ALA A 12 31.03 17.43 3.52
N ALA A 13 31.12 16.41 4.35
CA ALA A 13 32.26 15.50 4.41
C ALA A 13 32.40 14.64 3.14
N ILE A 14 31.31 14.18 2.58
CA ILE A 14 31.30 13.37 1.34
C ILE A 14 31.60 14.26 0.12
N LEU A 15 31.02 15.45 0.05
CA LEU A 15 31.31 16.41 -1.04
C LEU A 15 32.76 16.90 -1.00
N SER A 16 33.35 17.10 0.18
CA SER A 16 34.76 17.47 0.31
C SER A 16 35.72 16.31 -0.02
N SER A 17 35.35 15.07 0.28
CA SER A 17 36.13 13.89 -0.13
C SER A 17 36.06 13.64 -1.64
N CYS A 18 34.94 13.91 -2.30
CA CYS A 18 34.82 13.86 -3.76
C CYS A 18 35.71 14.92 -4.45
N ALA A 19 35.81 16.14 -3.88
CA ALA A 19 36.69 17.19 -4.39
C ALA A 19 38.18 16.88 -4.17
N ALA A 20 38.54 16.20 -3.09
CA ALA A 20 39.92 15.81 -2.81
C ALA A 20 40.39 14.62 -3.69
N ALA A 21 39.47 13.69 -4.02
CA ALA A 21 39.79 12.55 -4.89
C ALA A 21 40.05 12.96 -6.35
N SER A 22 39.46 14.06 -6.82
CA SER A 22 39.68 14.57 -8.18
C SER A 22 41.05 15.22 -8.40
N LEU A 23 41.78 15.51 -7.32
CA LEU A 23 43.14 16.14 -7.41
C LEU A 23 44.30 15.12 -7.43
N THR A 24 44.06 13.85 -7.13
CA THR A 24 45.12 12.84 -7.04
C THR A 24 45.09 11.76 -8.15
N SER A 25 44.06 11.75 -9.02
CA SER A 25 43.90 10.69 -10.03
C SER A 25 44.50 11.03 -11.39
N ARG A 26 45.80 11.42 -11.44
CA ARG A 26 46.54 11.56 -12.70
C ARG A 26 47.48 10.39 -13.01
N ALA A 27 47.24 9.20 -12.50
CA ALA A 27 47.97 8.00 -12.87
C ALA A 27 47.21 6.72 -12.55
N ALA A 28 46.11 6.46 -13.25
CA ALA A 28 45.66 5.09 -13.45
C ALA A 28 45.38 4.93 -14.93
N ALA A 29 46.17 4.08 -15.55
CA ALA A 29 46.06 3.77 -16.96
C ALA A 29 44.68 3.18 -17.24
N ALA A 30 44.03 3.71 -18.26
CA ALA A 30 42.81 3.19 -18.83
C ALA A 30 42.93 1.67 -19.05
N ALA A 31 42.23 0.87 -18.27
CA ALA A 31 41.75 -0.41 -18.73
C ALA A 31 40.76 -0.09 -19.84
N ALA A 32 41.13 -0.37 -21.06
CA ALA A 32 40.26 -0.27 -22.20
C ALA A 32 39.08 -1.23 -21.93
N ASP A 33 37.93 -0.67 -21.66
CA ASP A 33 36.66 -1.38 -21.85
C ASP A 33 36.65 -1.76 -23.33
N THR A 34 36.95 -3.02 -23.60
CA THR A 34 36.64 -3.63 -24.88
C THR A 34 35.12 -3.58 -24.98
N GLU A 35 34.60 -2.55 -25.68
CA GLU A 35 33.21 -2.54 -26.13
C GLU A 35 33.03 -3.84 -26.93
N VAL A 36 32.48 -4.84 -26.26
CA VAL A 36 31.86 -5.95 -26.96
C VAL A 36 30.66 -5.32 -27.62
N ASN A 37 30.81 -5.01 -28.90
CA ASN A 37 29.71 -4.58 -29.77
C ASN A 37 28.78 -5.78 -29.99
N SER A 38 28.20 -6.31 -28.88
CA SER A 38 27.25 -7.41 -28.98
C SER A 38 25.95 -6.84 -29.47
N GLU A 39 25.51 -7.23 -30.64
CA GLU A 39 24.19 -6.92 -31.18
C GLU A 39 23.08 -7.61 -30.38
N ALA A 40 23.42 -8.47 -29.44
CA ALA A 40 22.53 -9.22 -28.54
C ALA A 40 21.92 -8.35 -27.45
N ILE A 41 20.75 -8.72 -26.99
CA ILE A 41 20.10 -8.18 -25.80
C ILE A 41 20.91 -8.59 -24.57
N GLN A 42 21.12 -7.66 -23.65
CA GLN A 42 21.86 -7.93 -22.41
C GLN A 42 21.14 -8.97 -21.56
N GLU A 43 21.83 -10.01 -21.13
CA GLU A 43 21.31 -11.00 -20.20
C GLU A 43 21.03 -10.36 -18.84
N VAL A 44 19.89 -10.72 -18.23
CA VAL A 44 19.49 -10.25 -16.92
C VAL A 44 19.57 -11.39 -15.92
N THR A 45 20.44 -11.22 -14.92
CA THR A 45 20.53 -12.14 -13.79
C THR A 45 19.50 -11.78 -12.73
N VAL A 46 18.78 -12.76 -12.21
CA VAL A 46 17.77 -12.63 -11.15
C VAL A 46 18.07 -13.58 -9.99
N THR A 47 17.46 -13.27 -8.85
CA THR A 47 17.56 -14.12 -7.64
C THR A 47 16.18 -14.60 -7.17
N ALA A 48 15.25 -14.69 -8.11
CA ALA A 48 13.85 -15.03 -7.90
C ALA A 48 13.63 -16.41 -7.23
N GLN A 49 14.51 -17.38 -7.50
CA GLN A 49 14.44 -18.69 -6.87
C GLN A 49 15.42 -18.85 -5.68
N ARG A 50 15.82 -17.75 -5.06
CA ARG A 50 16.83 -17.71 -3.99
C ARG A 50 18.22 -18.21 -4.45
N ARG A 51 18.44 -18.21 -5.77
CA ARG A 51 19.70 -18.52 -6.46
C ARG A 51 19.90 -17.51 -7.57
N SER A 52 21.17 -17.25 -7.93
CA SER A 52 21.51 -16.38 -9.05
C SER A 52 21.38 -17.15 -10.36
N GLU A 53 20.45 -16.73 -11.22
CA GLU A 53 20.09 -17.43 -12.47
C GLU A 53 19.79 -16.42 -13.57
N ASN A 54 20.00 -16.79 -14.84
CA ASN A 54 19.53 -15.99 -15.96
C ASN A 54 18.00 -15.97 -15.99
N ALA A 55 17.39 -14.79 -16.10
CA ALA A 55 15.93 -14.60 -16.09
C ALA A 55 15.21 -15.45 -17.17
N GLN A 56 15.87 -15.73 -18.30
CA GLN A 56 15.32 -16.56 -19.37
C GLN A 56 15.23 -18.04 -18.99
N ASN A 57 16.05 -18.49 -18.02
CA ASN A 57 16.05 -19.89 -17.56
C ASN A 57 15.11 -20.12 -16.35
N VAL A 58 14.53 -19.08 -15.78
CA VAL A 58 13.65 -19.20 -14.61
C VAL A 58 12.22 -19.47 -15.07
N PRO A 59 11.61 -20.61 -14.69
CA PRO A 59 10.31 -21.05 -15.21
C PRO A 59 9.11 -20.44 -14.46
N ILE A 60 9.09 -19.13 -14.33
CA ILE A 60 7.98 -18.31 -13.84
C ILE A 60 7.96 -16.97 -14.58
N THR A 61 6.84 -16.27 -14.54
CA THR A 61 6.77 -14.91 -15.07
C THR A 61 7.53 -13.95 -14.14
N ILE A 62 8.53 -13.29 -14.71
CA ILE A 62 9.36 -12.30 -14.03
C ILE A 62 9.48 -11.07 -14.91
N GLN A 63 9.25 -9.90 -14.32
CA GLN A 63 9.64 -8.62 -14.89
C GLN A 63 10.82 -8.06 -14.10
N THR A 64 11.77 -7.47 -14.80
CA THR A 64 12.92 -6.84 -14.16
C THR A 64 13.08 -5.42 -14.69
N ILE A 65 13.36 -4.50 -13.80
CA ILE A 65 13.76 -3.13 -14.14
C ILE A 65 15.22 -2.99 -13.70
N SER A 66 16.14 -2.96 -14.65
CA SER A 66 17.57 -2.86 -14.37
C SER A 66 17.96 -1.45 -13.89
N ALA A 67 19.16 -1.29 -13.33
CA ALA A 67 19.73 0.00 -12.94
C ALA A 67 19.68 1.04 -14.07
N ASP A 68 20.01 0.60 -15.29
CA ASP A 68 19.97 1.47 -16.47
C ASP A 68 18.55 1.86 -16.85
N GLN A 69 17.59 0.94 -16.75
CA GLN A 69 16.17 1.23 -17.00
C GLN A 69 15.60 2.17 -15.94
N LEU A 70 15.96 2.00 -14.65
CA LEU A 70 15.56 2.93 -13.59
C LEU A 70 16.01 4.36 -13.91
N LYS A 71 17.23 4.53 -14.38
CA LYS A 71 17.78 5.83 -14.79
C LYS A 71 17.14 6.37 -16.06
N GLN A 72 17.01 5.55 -17.10
CA GLN A 72 16.46 5.92 -18.42
C GLN A 72 14.98 6.31 -18.36
N LEU A 73 14.21 5.65 -17.48
CA LEU A 73 12.76 5.88 -17.31
C LEU A 73 12.45 6.91 -16.22
N ASN A 74 13.48 7.47 -15.59
CA ASN A 74 13.37 8.40 -14.47
C ASN A 74 12.47 7.85 -13.34
N ILE A 75 12.63 6.56 -13.03
CA ILE A 75 11.91 5.88 -11.95
C ILE A 75 12.59 6.21 -10.64
N ALA A 76 11.91 6.92 -9.76
CA ALA A 76 12.42 7.26 -8.44
C ALA A 76 11.77 6.41 -7.32
N ASN A 77 10.51 5.99 -7.46
CA ASN A 77 9.84 5.11 -6.50
C ASN A 77 8.90 4.12 -7.21
N PHE A 78 8.08 3.39 -6.43
CA PHE A 78 7.18 2.39 -7.00
C PHE A 78 6.05 3.00 -7.85
N GLU A 79 5.54 4.15 -7.49
CA GLU A 79 4.51 4.86 -8.28
C GLU A 79 5.02 5.20 -9.69
N ASP A 80 6.30 5.55 -9.83
CA ASP A 80 6.91 5.74 -11.14
C ASP A 80 7.14 4.42 -11.88
N ALA A 81 7.42 3.33 -11.16
CA ALA A 81 7.72 2.02 -11.74
C ALA A 81 6.47 1.31 -12.27
N VAL A 82 5.33 1.41 -11.55
CA VAL A 82 4.13 0.61 -11.81
C VAL A 82 3.56 0.79 -13.23
N LYS A 83 3.69 1.97 -13.81
CA LYS A 83 3.24 2.24 -15.20
C LYS A 83 3.98 1.43 -16.27
N TYR A 84 5.14 0.86 -15.93
CA TYR A 84 5.94 0.00 -16.80
C TYR A 84 5.77 -1.49 -16.49
N LEU A 85 4.92 -1.82 -15.53
CA LEU A 85 4.65 -3.17 -15.04
C LEU A 85 3.19 -3.55 -15.30
N PRO A 86 2.79 -3.90 -16.53
CA PRO A 86 1.44 -4.37 -16.79
C PRO A 86 1.13 -5.57 -15.91
N ASN A 87 -0.11 -5.66 -15.44
CA ASN A 87 -0.58 -6.64 -14.49
C ASN A 87 -0.27 -6.34 -13.02
N VAL A 88 0.33 -5.19 -12.74
CA VAL A 88 0.52 -4.66 -11.40
C VAL A 88 -0.27 -3.37 -11.25
N SER A 89 -1.23 -3.35 -10.35
CA SER A 89 -2.01 -2.16 -10.03
C SER A 89 -1.61 -1.61 -8.65
N PHE A 90 -1.79 -0.30 -8.48
CA PHE A 90 -1.39 0.42 -7.28
C PHE A 90 -2.50 1.35 -6.82
N ALA A 91 -3.10 1.05 -5.68
CA ALA A 91 -4.11 1.88 -5.04
C ALA A 91 -3.44 2.71 -3.94
N THR A 92 -3.45 4.04 -4.06
CA THR A 92 -2.76 4.90 -3.10
C THR A 92 -3.56 6.17 -2.80
N ASN A 93 -3.49 6.64 -1.56
CA ASN A 93 -3.99 7.96 -1.16
C ASN A 93 -2.87 9.02 -1.12
N GLY A 94 -1.67 8.66 -1.53
CA GLY A 94 -0.49 9.51 -1.56
C GLY A 94 0.80 8.74 -1.24
N PRO A 95 1.95 9.43 -1.22
CA PRO A 95 3.23 8.81 -0.91
C PRO A 95 3.20 8.04 0.42
N GLY A 96 3.80 6.86 0.47
CA GLY A 96 3.81 6.00 1.65
C GLY A 96 2.47 5.34 2.01
N GLN A 97 1.40 5.56 1.25
CA GLN A 97 0.02 5.15 1.56
C GLN A 97 -0.57 4.19 0.52
N GLY A 98 0.26 3.42 -0.14
CA GLY A 98 -0.16 2.58 -1.26
C GLY A 98 -0.22 1.10 -0.96
N ASN A 99 -1.12 0.41 -1.66
CA ASN A 99 -1.24 -1.03 -1.72
C ASN A 99 -0.97 -1.51 -3.14
N ILE A 100 -0.19 -2.57 -3.26
CA ILE A 100 0.19 -3.19 -4.53
C ILE A 100 -0.64 -4.44 -4.74
N PHE A 101 -1.18 -4.59 -5.94
CA PHE A 101 -1.93 -5.78 -6.35
C PHE A 101 -1.34 -6.32 -7.65
N MET A 102 -1.48 -7.62 -7.89
CA MET A 102 -1.01 -8.28 -9.10
C MET A 102 -2.10 -9.16 -9.68
N ARG A 103 -2.15 -9.27 -11.02
CA ARG A 103 -3.05 -10.17 -11.76
C ARG A 103 -4.52 -9.99 -11.39
N GLY A 104 -4.92 -8.77 -11.06
CA GLY A 104 -6.29 -8.47 -10.66
C GLY A 104 -6.70 -9.00 -9.29
N LEU A 105 -5.76 -9.49 -8.49
CA LEU A 105 -5.99 -10.01 -7.14
C LEU A 105 -6.08 -8.86 -6.13
N SER A 106 -7.17 -8.12 -6.18
CA SER A 106 -7.42 -7.03 -5.23
C SER A 106 -8.67 -7.30 -4.41
N PRO A 107 -8.57 -7.39 -3.09
CA PRO A 107 -9.74 -7.51 -2.22
C PRO A 107 -10.48 -6.17 -2.03
N GLY A 108 -9.97 -5.10 -2.60
CA GLY A 108 -10.41 -3.74 -2.32
C GLY A 108 -9.42 -3.00 -1.41
N SER A 109 -9.72 -1.75 -1.10
CA SER A 109 -8.91 -0.94 -0.19
C SER A 109 -9.72 -0.58 1.05
N ALA A 110 -9.22 -0.92 2.22
CA ALA A 110 -9.80 -0.51 3.50
C ALA A 110 -9.48 0.95 3.86
N GLY A 111 -8.71 1.63 3.04
CA GLY A 111 -8.13 2.93 3.37
C GLY A 111 -6.80 2.78 4.13
N ASN A 112 -6.21 3.90 4.49
CA ASN A 112 -4.92 3.95 5.18
C ASN A 112 -5.02 4.28 6.67
N GLN A 113 -6.22 4.41 7.18
CA GLN A 113 -6.52 4.66 8.59
C GLN A 113 -6.49 3.34 9.38
N SER A 114 -6.00 3.38 10.60
CA SER A 114 -6.04 2.23 11.52
C SER A 114 -5.40 0.97 10.92
N GLN A 115 -4.15 1.08 10.57
CA GLN A 115 -3.40 -0.01 9.93
C GLN A 115 -3.40 -1.31 10.72
N SER A 116 -3.38 -1.21 12.06
CA SER A 116 -3.35 -2.38 12.92
C SER A 116 -4.68 -3.10 13.02
N SER A 117 -5.79 -2.36 13.00
CA SER A 117 -7.09 -2.90 13.39
C SER A 117 -8.00 -3.32 12.23
N ILE A 118 -7.82 -2.73 11.04
CA ILE A 118 -8.71 -2.99 9.89
C ILE A 118 -7.97 -3.38 8.61
N ALA A 119 -6.66 -3.29 8.58
CA ALA A 119 -5.90 -3.61 7.39
C ALA A 119 -5.49 -5.09 7.35
N SER A 120 -5.84 -5.76 6.27
CA SER A 120 -5.32 -7.09 5.97
C SER A 120 -3.83 -7.05 5.63
N PHE A 121 -3.16 -8.17 5.79
CA PHE A 121 -1.80 -8.34 5.29
C PHE A 121 -1.78 -8.15 3.76
N PRO A 122 -0.72 -7.55 3.18
CA PRO A 122 -0.63 -7.42 1.73
C PRO A 122 -0.59 -8.80 1.05
N ASN A 123 -1.14 -8.88 -0.14
CA ASN A 123 -1.07 -10.11 -0.95
C ASN A 123 0.13 -10.14 -1.91
N VAL A 124 0.87 -9.03 -2.00
CA VAL A 124 2.15 -8.92 -2.71
C VAL A 124 3.25 -8.65 -1.70
N ALA A 125 4.19 -9.58 -1.59
CA ALA A 125 5.31 -9.44 -0.67
C ALA A 125 6.31 -8.40 -1.18
N LEU A 126 6.82 -7.55 -0.28
CA LEU A 126 7.82 -6.54 -0.59
C LEU A 126 9.13 -6.86 0.14
N TYR A 127 10.23 -6.80 -0.59
CA TYR A 127 11.58 -7.08 -0.08
C TYR A 127 12.57 -5.97 -0.42
N LEU A 128 13.42 -5.62 0.54
CA LEU A 128 14.63 -4.86 0.32
C LEU A 128 15.82 -5.81 0.52
N ASP A 129 16.45 -6.19 -0.59
CA ASP A 129 17.38 -7.32 -0.68
C ASP A 129 16.70 -8.63 -0.23
N ASP A 130 17.19 -9.28 0.81
CA ASP A 130 16.58 -10.48 1.39
C ASP A 130 15.69 -10.19 2.63
N GLN A 131 15.59 -8.91 3.05
CA GLN A 131 14.76 -8.50 4.17
C GLN A 131 13.32 -8.28 3.71
N SER A 132 12.35 -8.93 4.35
CA SER A 132 10.92 -8.60 4.19
C SER A 132 10.63 -7.20 4.76
N VAL A 133 9.98 -6.36 3.95
CA VAL A 133 9.60 -5.00 4.31
C VAL A 133 8.10 -4.75 4.07
N GLN A 134 7.31 -5.81 4.18
CA GLN A 134 5.85 -5.76 4.01
C GLN A 134 5.16 -5.35 5.31
N PHE A 135 4.09 -4.55 5.17
CA PHE A 135 3.28 -4.07 6.29
C PHE A 135 1.79 -4.12 5.93
N PRO A 136 0.90 -4.40 6.88
CA PRO A 136 -0.53 -4.27 6.67
C PRO A 136 -0.92 -2.84 6.27
N GLY A 137 -1.89 -2.74 5.39
CA GLY A 137 -2.56 -1.50 5.01
C GLY A 137 -1.77 -0.54 4.14
N ARG A 138 -0.44 -0.57 4.14
CA ARG A 138 0.37 0.34 3.31
C ARG A 138 1.79 -0.18 3.13
N ASN A 139 2.20 -0.35 1.88
CA ASN A 139 3.56 -0.77 1.53
C ASN A 139 4.58 0.32 1.87
N LEU A 140 5.81 -0.12 2.16
CA LEU A 140 6.92 0.80 2.36
C LEU A 140 7.27 1.47 1.03
N ASP A 141 7.33 2.79 1.01
CA ASP A 141 7.75 3.56 -0.16
C ASP A 141 9.27 3.75 -0.16
N ILE A 142 9.94 3.04 -1.03
CA ILE A 142 11.41 3.01 -1.13
C ILE A 142 11.86 3.85 -2.32
N LEU A 143 12.70 4.86 -2.07
CA LEU A 143 13.31 5.61 -3.15
C LEU A 143 14.39 4.75 -3.83
N ALA A 144 14.27 4.57 -5.14
CA ALA A 144 15.06 3.61 -5.93
C ALA A 144 16.46 4.16 -6.32
N VAL A 145 17.22 4.69 -5.35
CA VAL A 145 18.57 5.20 -5.56
C VAL A 145 19.60 4.09 -5.38
N ASP A 146 20.50 3.98 -6.34
CA ASP A 146 21.60 2.99 -6.36
C ASP A 146 21.09 1.55 -6.19
N MET A 147 20.02 1.22 -6.91
CA MET A 147 19.55 -0.15 -7.05
C MET A 147 20.26 -0.84 -8.21
N GLU A 148 20.57 -2.12 -8.03
CA GLU A 148 21.03 -2.99 -9.10
C GLU A 148 19.87 -3.32 -10.04
N ARG A 149 18.69 -3.62 -9.47
CA ARG A 149 17.45 -3.89 -10.18
C ARG A 149 16.25 -3.97 -9.25
N ILE A 150 15.06 -3.91 -9.83
CA ILE A 150 13.81 -4.31 -9.17
C ILE A 150 13.34 -5.60 -9.87
N GLU A 151 13.08 -6.66 -9.10
CA GLU A 151 12.51 -7.92 -9.58
C GLU A 151 11.03 -7.97 -9.20
N VAL A 152 10.16 -8.22 -10.17
CA VAL A 152 8.72 -8.40 -9.99
C VAL A 152 8.38 -9.83 -10.37
N LEU A 153 8.07 -10.64 -9.37
CA LEU A 153 7.71 -12.04 -9.52
C LEU A 153 6.20 -12.15 -9.49
N GLU A 154 5.61 -12.52 -10.59
CA GLU A 154 4.16 -12.61 -10.74
C GLU A 154 3.63 -14.02 -10.47
N GLY A 155 2.45 -14.08 -9.83
CA GLY A 155 1.88 -15.32 -9.35
C GLY A 155 2.40 -15.77 -7.98
N PRO A 156 1.76 -16.77 -7.36
CA PRO A 156 2.04 -17.19 -5.99
C PRO A 156 3.49 -17.62 -5.74
N GLN A 157 4.11 -17.05 -4.72
CA GLN A 157 5.47 -17.33 -4.29
C GLN A 157 5.54 -17.86 -2.84
N GLY A 158 4.44 -18.37 -2.30
CA GLY A 158 4.32 -18.79 -0.90
C GLY A 158 5.35 -19.84 -0.46
N THR A 159 5.87 -20.67 -1.36
CA THR A 159 6.86 -21.70 -1.04
C THR A 159 8.22 -21.10 -0.65
N LEU A 160 8.72 -20.10 -1.35
CA LEU A 160 10.05 -19.51 -1.09
C LEU A 160 10.00 -18.21 -0.30
N PHE A 161 8.89 -17.46 -0.40
CA PHE A 161 8.75 -16.13 0.19
C PHE A 161 7.74 -16.08 1.36
N GLY A 162 6.94 -17.14 1.55
CA GLY A 162 6.06 -17.27 2.70
C GLY A 162 4.75 -16.49 2.60
N GLY A 163 4.21 -16.09 3.76
CA GLY A 163 2.96 -15.35 3.86
C GLY A 163 3.07 -13.95 3.28
N GLY A 164 1.98 -13.47 2.65
CA GLY A 164 1.97 -12.20 1.93
C GLY A 164 2.52 -12.27 0.50
N ALA A 165 3.22 -13.35 0.12
CA ALA A 165 3.60 -13.61 -1.28
C ALA A 165 2.50 -14.43 -1.99
N GLU A 166 1.25 -14.04 -1.81
CA GLU A 166 0.09 -14.72 -2.36
C GLU A 166 -0.07 -14.44 -3.85
N ALA A 167 -0.09 -13.18 -4.25
CA ALA A 167 -0.22 -12.76 -5.64
C ALA A 167 1.14 -12.62 -6.34
N GLY A 168 2.20 -12.44 -5.58
CA GLY A 168 3.55 -12.26 -6.11
C GLY A 168 4.51 -11.65 -5.09
N ALA A 169 5.69 -11.25 -5.58
CA ALA A 169 6.69 -10.57 -4.78
C ALA A 169 7.43 -9.50 -5.58
N ILE A 170 7.73 -8.39 -4.93
CA ILE A 170 8.58 -7.31 -5.45
C ILE A 170 9.85 -7.25 -4.61
N ARG A 171 10.99 -7.24 -5.28
CA ARG A 171 12.29 -7.21 -4.63
C ARG A 171 13.12 -6.05 -5.14
N TYR A 172 13.49 -5.16 -4.26
CA TYR A 172 14.47 -4.10 -4.49
C TYR A 172 15.85 -4.67 -4.16
N ILE A 173 16.69 -4.81 -5.16
CA ILE A 173 18.05 -5.32 -5.02
C ILE A 173 19.00 -4.15 -5.09
N THR A 174 19.71 -3.88 -3.99
CA THR A 174 20.66 -2.77 -3.90
C THR A 174 22.01 -3.15 -4.50
N ASN A 175 22.76 -2.16 -5.03
CA ASN A 175 24.15 -2.39 -5.40
C ASN A 175 25.00 -2.70 -4.15
N LYS A 176 25.84 -3.72 -4.26
CA LYS A 176 26.73 -4.15 -3.17
C LYS A 176 28.11 -3.49 -3.30
N PRO A 177 28.88 -3.37 -2.18
CA PRO A 177 30.27 -2.91 -2.25
C PRO A 177 31.09 -3.81 -3.19
N LYS A 178 31.93 -3.20 -4.01
CA LYS A 178 32.85 -3.87 -4.93
C LYS A 178 34.26 -3.84 -4.37
N LEU A 179 34.84 -5.01 -4.16
CA LEU A 179 36.23 -5.13 -3.77
C LEU A 179 37.14 -4.60 -4.91
N ASN A 180 38.24 -3.94 -4.55
CA ASN A 180 39.26 -3.45 -5.48
C ASN A 180 38.80 -2.40 -6.52
N VAL A 181 37.60 -1.85 -6.38
CA VAL A 181 37.09 -0.84 -7.30
C VAL A 181 36.80 0.45 -6.52
N THR A 182 37.43 1.55 -6.92
CA THR A 182 37.02 2.90 -6.51
C THR A 182 36.12 3.46 -7.59
N GLU A 183 34.87 3.66 -7.27
CA GLU A 183 33.89 4.27 -8.18
C GLU A 183 32.96 5.20 -7.43
N GLY A 184 32.45 6.19 -8.11
CA GLY A 184 31.45 7.07 -7.55
C GLY A 184 30.57 7.68 -8.62
N SER A 185 29.40 8.18 -8.19
CA SER A 185 28.50 8.92 -9.05
C SER A 185 27.78 10.02 -8.27
N ALA A 186 27.43 11.07 -8.98
CA ALA A 186 26.54 12.11 -8.49
C ALA A 186 25.55 12.48 -9.60
N ASP A 187 24.26 12.47 -9.28
CA ASP A 187 23.20 12.89 -10.19
C ASP A 187 22.42 14.04 -9.54
N ALA A 188 22.09 15.05 -10.34
CA ALA A 188 21.21 16.15 -9.95
C ALA A 188 20.14 16.36 -11.02
N SER A 189 18.90 16.59 -10.60
CA SER A 189 17.79 16.91 -11.50
C SER A 189 16.99 18.10 -11.03
N TYR A 190 16.44 18.83 -11.99
CA TYR A 190 15.47 19.90 -11.77
C TYR A 190 14.36 19.79 -12.80
N SER A 191 13.12 19.89 -12.35
CA SER A 191 11.96 19.79 -13.23
C SER A 191 10.82 20.68 -12.75
N VAL A 192 9.88 20.95 -13.64
CA VAL A 192 8.68 21.74 -13.35
C VAL A 192 7.44 20.90 -13.65
N THR A 193 6.48 20.97 -12.75
CA THR A 193 5.15 20.36 -12.90
C THR A 193 4.20 21.37 -13.51
N ALA A 194 3.42 20.99 -14.50
CA ALA A 194 2.43 21.90 -15.11
C ALA A 194 1.38 22.31 -14.08
N GLY A 195 1.31 23.61 -13.80
CA GLY A 195 0.40 24.17 -12.79
C GLY A 195 0.82 23.91 -11.33
N GLY A 196 2.01 23.37 -11.10
CA GLY A 196 2.52 23.06 -9.76
C GLY A 196 3.87 23.67 -9.47
N ASP A 197 4.41 23.37 -8.30
CA ASP A 197 5.72 23.79 -7.84
C ASP A 197 6.85 22.97 -8.49
N PRO A 198 8.08 23.52 -8.53
CA PRO A 198 9.24 22.82 -9.09
C PRO A 198 9.68 21.63 -8.24
N ASN A 199 10.39 20.70 -8.88
CA ASN A 199 10.97 19.52 -8.25
C ASN A 199 12.49 19.56 -8.38
N SER A 200 13.19 18.95 -7.42
CA SER A 200 14.63 18.80 -7.44
C SER A 200 15.08 17.54 -6.74
N ALA A 201 16.09 16.86 -7.30
CA ALA A 201 16.69 15.72 -6.62
C ALA A 201 18.20 15.74 -6.77
N ILE A 202 18.88 15.27 -5.73
CA ILE A 202 20.32 15.07 -5.71
C ILE A 202 20.61 13.73 -5.06
N ASN A 203 21.47 12.94 -5.70
CA ASN A 203 21.99 11.73 -5.07
C ASN A 203 23.49 11.61 -5.33
N ALA A 204 24.20 10.95 -4.43
CA ALA A 204 25.60 10.62 -4.58
C ALA A 204 25.89 9.22 -4.05
N VAL A 205 26.79 8.54 -4.75
CA VAL A 205 27.23 7.19 -4.45
C VAL A 205 28.76 7.15 -4.43
N LEU A 206 29.33 6.44 -3.47
CA LEU A 206 30.78 6.24 -3.36
C LEU A 206 31.06 4.80 -2.94
N ASN A 207 31.90 4.11 -3.71
CA ASN A 207 32.43 2.80 -3.39
C ASN A 207 33.94 2.88 -3.17
N LEU A 208 34.39 2.45 -2.00
CA LEU A 208 35.81 2.50 -1.60
C LEU A 208 36.29 1.13 -1.16
N PRO A 209 37.31 0.54 -1.82
CA PRO A 209 38.04 -0.59 -1.29
C PRO A 209 38.95 -0.09 -0.15
N LEU A 210 38.73 -0.58 1.07
CA LEU A 210 39.53 -0.18 2.24
C LEU A 210 40.68 -1.13 2.48
N ILE A 211 40.48 -2.43 2.19
CA ILE A 211 41.52 -3.46 2.24
C ILE A 211 41.40 -4.27 0.95
N GLN A 212 42.46 -4.27 0.20
CA GLN A 212 42.49 -4.97 -1.08
C GLN A 212 42.03 -6.43 -0.92
N ASP A 213 41.20 -6.92 -1.81
CA ASP A 213 40.59 -8.26 -1.84
C ASP A 213 39.71 -8.62 -0.62
N HIS A 214 39.70 -7.79 0.43
CA HIS A 214 39.04 -8.16 1.69
C HIS A 214 37.91 -7.22 2.14
N LEU A 215 38.06 -5.90 2.03
CA LEU A 215 37.06 -4.98 2.58
C LEU A 215 36.74 -3.84 1.61
N ALA A 216 35.48 -3.70 1.27
CA ALA A 216 34.96 -2.53 0.59
C ALA A 216 33.74 -1.95 1.33
N VAL A 217 33.59 -0.65 1.24
CA VAL A 217 32.44 0.10 1.75
C VAL A 217 31.77 0.86 0.62
N ARG A 218 30.45 0.84 0.60
CA ARG A 218 29.62 1.63 -0.32
C ARG A 218 28.69 2.52 0.47
N ALA A 219 28.70 3.82 0.14
CA ALA A 219 27.85 4.82 0.77
C ALA A 219 26.97 5.49 -0.28
N VAL A 220 25.71 5.72 0.05
CA VAL A 220 24.70 6.37 -0.80
C VAL A 220 23.99 7.42 0.03
N ILE A 221 23.85 8.63 -0.51
CA ILE A 221 23.02 9.67 0.08
C ILE A 221 22.09 10.23 -0.99
N TYR A 222 20.91 10.66 -0.59
CA TYR A 222 19.96 11.24 -1.52
C TYR A 222 18.98 12.19 -0.83
N THR A 223 18.50 13.14 -1.63
CA THR A 223 17.35 13.99 -1.34
C THR A 223 16.52 14.12 -2.61
N ASP A 224 15.19 14.04 -2.49
CA ASP A 224 14.25 14.25 -3.58
C ASP A 224 13.09 15.11 -3.05
N HIS A 225 12.93 16.29 -3.63
CA HIS A 225 11.82 17.21 -3.38
C HIS A 225 10.90 17.20 -4.59
N ARG A 226 9.65 16.86 -4.36
CA ARG A 226 8.59 16.89 -5.37
C ARG A 226 7.59 17.97 -4.99
N GLY A 227 7.51 19.02 -5.78
CA GLY A 227 6.61 20.14 -5.54
C GLY A 227 5.14 19.75 -5.57
N GLY A 228 4.31 20.49 -4.84
CA GLY A 228 2.86 20.28 -4.85
C GLY A 228 2.21 20.68 -6.18
N TYR A 229 0.97 20.25 -6.39
CA TYR A 229 0.20 20.53 -7.62
C TYR A 229 -1.32 20.46 -7.40
N ILE A 230 -1.77 20.25 -6.16
CA ILE A 230 -3.18 20.26 -5.77
C ILE A 230 -3.42 21.48 -4.88
N ASP A 231 -4.49 22.23 -5.17
CA ASP A 231 -4.86 23.42 -4.42
C ASP A 231 -5.90 23.10 -3.35
N ASN A 232 -5.66 23.50 -2.11
CA ASN A 232 -6.71 23.58 -1.12
C ASN A 232 -7.38 24.94 -1.23
N VAL A 233 -8.51 24.97 -1.94
CA VAL A 233 -9.20 26.24 -2.24
C VAL A 233 -10.02 26.75 -1.05
N PRO A 234 -10.14 28.09 -0.92
CA PRO A 234 -11.00 28.70 0.07
C PRO A 234 -12.43 28.20 -0.02
N SER A 235 -12.97 27.71 1.10
CA SER A 235 -14.35 27.18 1.15
C SER A 235 -14.93 27.30 2.56
N THR A 236 -16.24 27.16 2.63
CA THR A 236 -16.96 26.99 3.89
C THR A 236 -17.53 25.59 3.98
N PHE A 237 -17.65 25.08 5.18
CA PHE A 237 -18.37 23.83 5.40
C PHE A 237 -19.85 24.16 5.52
N THR A 238 -20.57 23.98 4.42
CA THR A 238 -22.02 24.10 4.38
C THR A 238 -22.61 22.80 3.88
N ARG A 239 -23.78 22.49 4.39
CA ARG A 239 -24.51 21.33 3.93
C ARG A 239 -25.53 21.74 2.88
N GLU A 240 -25.47 21.09 1.74
CA GLU A 240 -26.42 21.26 0.63
C GLU A 240 -27.54 20.22 0.69
N ASN A 241 -28.67 20.52 0.02
CA ASN A 241 -29.79 19.58 -0.08
C ASN A 241 -29.43 18.28 -0.81
N THR A 242 -28.35 18.30 -1.56
CA THR A 242 -27.81 17.14 -2.30
C THR A 242 -26.89 16.26 -1.49
N ASP A 243 -26.46 16.72 -0.30
CA ASP A 243 -25.60 15.93 0.58
C ASP A 243 -26.38 14.73 1.12
N ASN A 244 -25.76 13.57 1.10
CA ASN A 244 -26.40 12.33 1.51
C ASN A 244 -26.53 12.18 3.03
N GLY A 245 -25.88 12.99 3.79
CA GLY A 245 -25.90 12.95 5.25
C GLY A 245 -27.12 13.63 5.85
N THR A 246 -27.42 13.27 7.07
CA THR A 246 -28.53 13.79 7.84
C THR A 246 -28.06 14.66 9.00
N PHE A 247 -28.77 15.71 9.30
CA PHE A 247 -28.55 16.50 10.52
C PHE A 247 -29.07 15.70 11.70
N ARG A 248 -28.21 15.36 12.64
CA ARG A 248 -28.65 14.77 13.90
C ARG A 248 -28.68 15.83 14.98
N PHE A 249 -29.91 16.07 15.51
CA PHE A 249 -30.12 16.87 16.69
C PHE A 249 -30.27 15.98 17.91
N GLY A 250 -29.32 16.05 18.79
CA GLY A 250 -29.39 15.37 20.07
C GLY A 250 -29.35 13.85 19.97
N ILE A 251 -29.28 13.27 21.13
CA ILE A 251 -29.12 11.86 21.36
C ILE A 251 -30.47 11.24 21.65
N GLY A 252 -30.91 10.30 20.87
CA GLY A 252 -32.10 9.51 21.13
C GLY A 252 -32.86 9.11 19.88
N PRO A 253 -33.76 8.12 19.99
CA PRO A 253 -34.53 7.61 18.84
C PRO A 253 -35.49 8.63 18.22
N THR A 254 -35.60 9.82 18.80
CA THR A 254 -36.44 10.93 18.33
C THR A 254 -35.60 12.12 17.80
N ALA A 255 -34.30 11.94 17.61
CA ALA A 255 -33.49 13.01 17.06
C ALA A 255 -33.94 13.36 15.64
N GLY A 256 -34.22 14.63 15.41
CA GLY A 256 -34.72 15.14 14.13
C GLY A 256 -33.60 15.31 13.12
N GLU A 257 -33.89 15.01 11.88
CA GLU A 257 -33.04 15.26 10.75
C GLU A 257 -33.54 16.48 9.98
N CYS A 258 -32.70 17.51 9.87
CA CYS A 258 -33.01 18.67 9.03
C CYS A 258 -32.06 18.70 7.84
N PRO A 259 -32.57 18.57 6.60
CA PRO A 259 -31.76 18.84 5.40
C PRO A 259 -31.34 20.32 5.41
N ASN A 260 -30.11 20.59 4.97
CA ASN A 260 -29.64 21.97 4.80
C ASN A 260 -30.53 22.74 3.82
N GLY A 261 -30.76 23.99 4.07
CA GLY A 261 -31.59 24.84 3.21
C GLY A 261 -33.09 24.78 3.44
N LEU A 262 -33.60 23.98 4.37
CA LEU A 262 -35.01 24.03 4.71
C LEU A 262 -35.31 25.28 5.55
N PRO A 263 -36.39 26.00 5.23
CA PRO A 263 -36.78 27.15 6.02
C PRO A 263 -37.21 26.73 7.44
N PRO A 264 -37.20 27.67 8.40
CA PRO A 264 -37.66 27.44 9.75
C PRO A 264 -39.06 26.80 9.77
N GLY A 265 -39.19 25.68 10.52
CA GLY A 265 -40.49 25.02 10.67
C GLY A 265 -40.87 24.04 9.55
N ALA A 266 -39.98 23.83 8.55
CA ALA A 266 -40.20 22.82 7.52
C ALA A 266 -40.17 21.42 8.12
N PRO A 267 -41.03 20.48 7.69
CA PRO A 267 -40.99 19.12 8.19
C PRO A 267 -39.72 18.40 7.68
N ALA A 268 -38.94 17.88 8.60
CA ALA A 268 -37.81 17.00 8.26
C ALA A 268 -38.35 15.61 7.87
N LYS A 269 -37.69 14.97 6.91
CA LYS A 269 -38.03 13.64 6.45
C LYS A 269 -37.90 12.65 7.62
N GLY A 270 -38.99 12.03 8.02
CA GLY A 270 -39.04 11.02 9.07
C GLY A 270 -39.41 11.52 10.48
N LEU A 271 -39.69 12.80 10.65
CA LEU A 271 -40.14 13.35 11.93
C LEU A 271 -41.63 13.78 11.92
N PRO A 272 -42.29 13.64 13.06
CA PRO A 272 -43.59 14.29 13.23
C PRO A 272 -43.40 15.82 13.14
N ASN A 273 -44.37 16.42 12.51
CA ASN A 273 -44.46 17.85 12.18
C ASN A 273 -43.68 18.83 13.09
N GLY A 274 -42.76 19.57 12.52
CA GLY A 274 -42.47 20.91 13.00
C GLY A 274 -41.17 21.12 13.77
N VAL A 275 -40.14 20.27 13.63
CA VAL A 275 -38.92 20.44 14.46
C VAL A 275 -37.65 20.55 13.66
N CYS A 276 -37.68 21.27 12.56
CA CYS A 276 -36.46 21.85 12.00
C CYS A 276 -36.20 23.22 12.62
N VAL A 277 -35.32 23.29 13.58
CA VAL A 277 -34.87 24.60 14.11
C VAL A 277 -33.72 25.08 13.24
N PRO A 278 -33.86 26.23 12.56
CA PRO A 278 -32.74 26.84 11.86
C PRO A 278 -31.75 27.30 12.92
N LEU A 279 -30.58 26.76 12.82
CA LEU A 279 -29.53 27.11 13.73
C LEU A 279 -28.64 28.13 13.04
N GLY A 280 -28.26 29.16 13.77
CA GLY A 280 -27.00 29.83 13.48
C GLY A 280 -25.89 28.85 13.75
N LEU A 281 -25.71 27.88 12.85
CA LEU A 281 -24.62 26.93 12.94
C LEU A 281 -23.30 27.69 12.83
N PRO A 282 -22.29 27.32 13.62
CA PRO A 282 -21.00 27.94 13.47
C PRO A 282 -20.50 27.70 12.06
N VAL A 283 -20.29 28.77 11.30
CA VAL A 283 -19.71 28.67 9.95
C VAL A 283 -18.25 28.28 10.12
N THR A 284 -17.91 27.10 9.64
CA THR A 284 -16.52 26.66 9.57
C THR A 284 -15.99 27.00 8.18
N ASN A 285 -14.86 27.65 8.11
CA ASN A 285 -14.14 27.91 6.88
C ASN A 285 -12.71 27.36 6.99
N ASN A 286 -12.06 27.20 5.84
CA ASN A 286 -10.71 26.67 5.75
C ASN A 286 -9.65 27.75 5.42
N LEU A 287 -9.97 29.02 5.54
CA LEU A 287 -9.10 30.13 5.13
C LEU A 287 -7.70 30.10 5.76
N THR A 288 -7.55 29.48 6.92
CA THR A 288 -6.25 29.34 7.59
C THR A 288 -5.36 28.24 7.04
N VAL A 289 -5.94 27.30 6.29
CA VAL A 289 -5.24 26.14 5.69
C VAL A 289 -5.37 26.09 4.18
N ALA A 290 -6.16 26.97 3.57
CA ALA A 290 -6.25 27.13 2.13
C ALA A 290 -4.89 27.58 1.59
N LYS A 291 -4.40 26.87 0.57
CA LYS A 291 -3.06 27.08 0.00
C LYS A 291 -2.98 26.45 -1.38
N ASP A 292 -2.35 27.15 -2.33
CA ASP A 292 -2.01 26.59 -3.63
C ASP A 292 -0.91 25.53 -3.46
N ASN A 293 -0.92 24.51 -4.34
CA ASN A 293 0.09 23.47 -4.42
C ASN A 293 0.40 22.83 -3.03
N GLN A 294 -0.64 22.47 -2.30
CA GLN A 294 -0.54 22.13 -0.88
C GLN A 294 0.08 20.75 -0.60
N ASN A 295 0.40 19.95 -1.63
CA ASN A 295 0.82 18.54 -1.51
C ASN A 295 2.27 18.26 -1.98
N PRO A 296 3.29 18.98 -1.47
CA PRO A 296 4.68 18.61 -1.72
C PRO A 296 5.07 17.34 -0.95
N VAL A 297 6.15 16.68 -1.41
CA VAL A 297 6.76 15.56 -0.69
C VAL A 297 8.29 15.65 -0.75
N ASP A 298 8.92 15.36 0.38
CA ASP A 298 10.36 15.33 0.57
C ASP A 298 10.85 13.96 1.00
N TYR A 299 11.85 13.43 0.29
CA TYR A 299 12.56 12.22 0.67
C TYR A 299 14.01 12.56 1.01
N ASN A 300 14.50 12.02 2.10
CA ASN A 300 15.89 12.13 2.50
C ASN A 300 16.40 10.78 2.98
N GLY A 301 17.56 10.34 2.52
CA GLY A 301 18.03 9.05 2.95
C GLY A 301 19.52 8.85 2.83
N ILE A 302 19.98 7.83 3.55
CA ILE A 302 21.35 7.35 3.53
C ILE A 302 21.36 5.82 3.60
N ARG A 303 22.25 5.20 2.82
CA ARG A 303 22.56 3.77 2.94
C ARG A 303 24.07 3.60 2.97
N VAL A 304 24.53 2.83 3.97
CA VAL A 304 25.93 2.43 4.08
C VAL A 304 26.00 0.92 4.15
N SER A 305 26.85 0.32 3.33
CA SER A 305 27.09 -1.11 3.32
C SER A 305 28.59 -1.42 3.33
N GLY A 306 28.96 -2.48 4.03
CA GLY A 306 30.31 -2.99 4.11
C GLY A 306 30.34 -4.47 3.73
N LEU A 307 31.20 -4.82 2.79
CA LEU A 307 31.45 -6.20 2.38
C LEU A 307 32.84 -6.61 2.87
N TYR A 308 32.87 -7.64 3.69
CA TYR A 308 34.11 -8.24 4.17
C TYR A 308 34.26 -9.67 3.65
N GLN A 309 35.30 -9.92 2.88
CA GLN A 309 35.70 -11.23 2.36
C GLN A 309 36.72 -11.85 3.32
N PHE A 310 36.33 -12.90 4.05
CA PHE A 310 37.22 -13.60 4.99
C PHE A 310 38.26 -14.43 4.24
N ASN A 311 37.80 -15.15 3.20
CA ASN A 311 38.54 -15.97 2.30
C ASN A 311 37.71 -16.27 1.04
N ASP A 312 38.16 -17.13 0.13
CA ASP A 312 37.47 -17.44 -1.13
C ASP A 312 36.05 -18.03 -0.92
N ASP A 313 35.83 -18.67 0.22
CA ASP A 313 34.57 -19.36 0.52
C ASP A 313 33.59 -18.53 1.39
N TRP A 314 34.07 -17.53 2.16
CA TRP A 314 33.26 -16.86 3.17
C TRP A 314 33.28 -15.33 3.06
N SER A 315 32.11 -14.73 3.04
CA SER A 315 31.93 -13.28 3.07
C SER A 315 30.82 -12.86 4.03
N LEU A 316 30.90 -11.62 4.50
CA LEU A 316 29.90 -10.95 5.32
C LEU A 316 29.56 -9.59 4.67
N LEU A 317 28.29 -9.38 4.37
CA LEU A 317 27.72 -8.09 4.01
C LEU A 317 26.94 -7.55 5.21
N LEU A 318 27.25 -6.32 5.61
CA LEU A 318 26.45 -5.56 6.58
C LEU A 318 25.90 -4.32 5.86
N GLN A 319 24.63 -3.98 6.13
CA GLN A 319 23.99 -2.82 5.52
C GLN A 319 23.11 -2.12 6.55
N GLN A 320 23.22 -0.78 6.58
CA GLN A 320 22.34 0.11 7.30
C GLN A 320 21.69 1.06 6.31
N SER A 321 20.36 1.10 6.29
CA SER A 321 19.56 2.02 5.50
C SER A 321 18.68 2.89 6.38
N TYR A 322 18.56 4.14 6.03
CA TYR A 322 17.67 5.10 6.65
C TYR A 322 16.97 5.91 5.57
N GLN A 323 15.67 6.09 5.67
CA GLN A 323 14.91 7.01 4.84
C GLN A 323 13.87 7.73 5.69
N ASN A 324 13.69 9.02 5.44
CA ASN A 324 12.61 9.84 5.95
C ASN A 324 11.85 10.42 4.77
N MET A 325 10.54 10.23 4.76
CA MET A 325 9.60 10.83 3.82
C MET A 325 8.67 11.75 4.60
N GLU A 326 8.46 12.98 4.10
CA GLU A 326 7.47 13.91 4.60
C GLU A 326 6.60 14.38 3.45
N ALA A 327 5.32 14.02 3.47
CA ALA A 327 4.32 14.43 2.51
C ALA A 327 3.32 15.35 3.21
N ASP A 328 3.19 16.57 2.74
CA ASP A 328 2.21 17.52 3.25
C ASP A 328 0.92 17.46 2.43
N GLY A 329 -0.19 17.83 3.03
CA GLY A 329 -1.47 18.00 2.39
C GLY A 329 -2.18 16.73 1.96
N ILE A 330 -3.10 16.87 1.01
CA ILE A 330 -3.97 15.82 0.49
C ILE A 330 -3.60 15.57 -0.97
N PHE A 331 -3.33 14.32 -1.32
CA PHE A 331 -2.96 13.88 -2.68
C PHE A 331 -4.16 13.49 -3.54
N ALA A 332 -5.37 13.79 -3.09
CA ALA A 332 -6.59 13.56 -3.84
C ALA A 332 -7.26 14.90 -4.22
N GLN A 333 -8.01 14.89 -5.30
CA GLN A 333 -8.94 15.94 -5.69
C GLN A 333 -10.37 15.54 -5.36
N TYR A 334 -11.24 16.50 -5.13
CA TYR A 334 -12.65 16.26 -4.88
C TYR A 334 -13.49 16.80 -6.04
N PRO A 335 -14.43 16.01 -6.61
CA PRO A 335 -15.36 16.54 -7.63
C PRO A 335 -16.29 17.62 -7.10
N ILE A 336 -16.59 17.56 -5.80
CA ILE A 336 -17.52 18.49 -5.14
C ILE A 336 -16.88 18.96 -3.83
N GLY A 337 -16.83 20.27 -3.65
CA GLY A 337 -16.33 20.90 -2.44
C GLY A 337 -17.27 20.75 -1.22
N SER A 338 -16.77 21.15 -0.08
CA SER A 338 -17.50 21.10 1.20
C SER A 338 -18.71 22.06 1.25
N ASP A 339 -18.81 22.99 0.31
CA ASP A 339 -19.92 23.90 0.11
C ASP A 339 -20.95 23.38 -0.92
N GLY A 340 -20.76 22.16 -1.40
CA GLY A 340 -21.62 21.53 -2.41
C GLY A 340 -21.37 21.98 -3.85
N GLN A 341 -20.40 22.87 -4.07
CA GLN A 341 -20.08 23.35 -5.42
C GLN A 341 -19.10 22.41 -6.13
N ALA A 342 -19.20 22.32 -7.44
CA ALA A 342 -18.24 21.59 -8.25
C ALA A 342 -16.87 22.26 -8.20
N LEU A 343 -15.84 21.49 -7.95
CA LEU A 343 -14.44 21.92 -7.97
C LEU A 343 -13.82 21.70 -9.35
N GLN A 344 -12.81 22.51 -9.65
CA GLN A 344 -11.98 22.28 -10.82
C GLN A 344 -11.04 21.08 -10.59
N PRO A 345 -10.51 20.45 -11.63
CA PRO A 345 -9.46 19.45 -11.45
C PRO A 345 -8.31 19.98 -10.60
N LEU A 346 -7.69 19.08 -9.84
CA LEU A 346 -6.58 19.37 -8.91
C LEU A 346 -6.96 20.31 -7.75
N GLN A 347 -8.24 20.33 -7.37
CA GLN A 347 -8.72 21.10 -6.23
C GLN A 347 -9.30 20.20 -5.14
N VAL A 348 -9.18 20.67 -3.90
CA VAL A 348 -9.70 20.03 -2.70
C VAL A 348 -10.18 21.10 -1.72
N THR A 349 -11.09 20.73 -0.83
CA THR A 349 -11.45 21.53 0.35
C THR A 349 -11.14 20.74 1.62
N SER A 350 -10.12 21.17 2.34
CA SER A 350 -9.66 20.60 3.61
C SER A 350 -9.69 21.65 4.69
N PHE A 351 -10.10 21.29 5.90
CA PHE A 351 -10.33 22.19 7.04
C PHE A 351 -9.25 22.06 8.13
N THR A 352 -8.42 21.03 8.01
CA THR A 352 -7.34 20.77 8.95
C THR A 352 -6.04 20.53 8.19
N PRO A 353 -4.88 20.90 8.74
CA PRO A 353 -3.63 20.50 8.15
C PRO A 353 -3.56 18.97 8.02
N ALA A 354 -3.14 18.50 6.86
CA ALA A 354 -2.90 17.08 6.61
C ALA A 354 -1.42 16.86 6.32
N TYR A 355 -0.86 15.77 6.80
CA TYR A 355 0.50 15.34 6.47
C TYR A 355 0.69 13.84 6.73
N ASP A 356 1.71 13.27 6.10
CA ASP A 356 2.21 11.93 6.37
C ASP A 356 3.74 11.95 6.48
N LYS A 357 4.27 11.53 7.64
CA LYS A 357 5.69 11.38 7.89
C LYS A 357 5.98 9.90 8.07
N ASP A 358 6.76 9.35 7.16
CA ASP A 358 7.10 7.93 7.12
C ASP A 358 8.62 7.76 7.15
N LYS A 359 9.09 7.17 8.20
CA LYS A 359 10.51 6.98 8.46
C LYS A 359 10.80 5.50 8.65
N PHE A 360 11.85 4.99 8.00
CA PHE A 360 12.34 3.66 8.31
C PHE A 360 13.85 3.61 8.53
N GLU A 361 14.24 2.64 9.34
CA GLU A 361 15.62 2.23 9.60
C GLU A 361 15.70 0.72 9.40
N ASN A 362 16.61 0.26 8.50
CA ASN A 362 16.79 -1.15 8.23
C ASN A 362 18.26 -1.53 8.40
N THR A 363 18.53 -2.39 9.40
CA THR A 363 19.82 -3.04 9.60
C THR A 363 19.73 -4.45 9.06
N SER A 364 20.54 -4.81 8.08
CA SER A 364 20.55 -6.16 7.53
C SER A 364 21.97 -6.71 7.42
N TRP A 365 22.07 -8.03 7.45
CA TRP A 365 23.33 -8.75 7.27
C TRP A 365 23.13 -10.01 6.45
N THR A 366 24.13 -10.35 5.66
CA THR A 366 24.17 -11.59 4.89
C THR A 366 25.56 -12.22 4.99
N VAL A 367 25.60 -13.45 5.46
CA VAL A 367 26.79 -14.29 5.47
C VAL A 367 26.63 -15.30 4.32
N ASN A 368 27.52 -15.25 3.35
CA ASN A 368 27.64 -16.27 2.32
C ASN A 368 28.81 -17.16 2.67
N GLY A 369 28.61 -18.45 2.53
CA GLY A 369 29.62 -19.42 2.85
C GLY A 369 29.54 -20.68 2.01
N LYS A 370 30.61 -21.47 2.03
CA LYS A 370 30.67 -22.78 1.40
C LYS A 370 31.30 -23.79 2.36
N VAL A 371 30.59 -24.90 2.59
CA VAL A 371 31.07 -26.01 3.38
C VAL A 371 31.14 -27.24 2.49
N ALA A 372 32.32 -27.68 2.16
CA ALA A 372 32.59 -28.70 1.15
C ALA A 372 31.91 -28.30 -0.18
N PHE A 373 30.87 -29.00 -0.59
CA PHE A 373 30.13 -28.70 -1.84
C PHE A 373 28.83 -27.92 -1.58
N VAL A 374 28.43 -27.70 -0.33
CA VAL A 374 27.15 -27.04 0.02
C VAL A 374 27.39 -25.55 0.16
N ASN A 375 26.63 -24.75 -0.56
CA ASN A 375 26.57 -23.31 -0.33
C ASN A 375 25.63 -23.03 0.84
N VAL A 376 26.05 -22.16 1.74
CA VAL A 376 25.33 -21.74 2.94
C VAL A 376 25.10 -20.24 2.86
N VAL A 377 23.86 -19.81 3.02
CA VAL A 377 23.52 -18.39 3.14
C VAL A 377 22.74 -18.20 4.43
N TYR A 378 23.26 -17.34 5.32
CA TYR A 378 22.51 -16.86 6.47
C TYR A 378 22.24 -15.38 6.29
N THR A 379 20.97 -15.00 6.26
CA THR A 379 20.56 -13.60 6.16
C THR A 379 19.60 -13.26 7.29
N GLY A 380 19.69 -12.03 7.75
CA GLY A 380 18.79 -11.51 8.75
C GLY A 380 18.70 -10.01 8.69
N GLY A 381 17.71 -9.48 9.40
CA GLY A 381 17.53 -8.04 9.48
C GLY A 381 16.61 -7.62 10.61
N TYR A 382 16.72 -6.37 10.94
CA TYR A 382 15.87 -5.67 11.89
C TYR A 382 15.44 -4.34 11.29
N LEU A 383 14.16 -4.24 10.98
CA LEU A 383 13.53 -3.06 10.42
C LEU A 383 12.68 -2.38 11.48
N ILE A 384 12.79 -1.06 11.57
CA ILE A 384 11.89 -0.19 12.33
C ILE A 384 11.27 0.78 11.33
N ARG A 385 9.95 0.87 11.30
CA ARG A 385 9.22 1.90 10.56
C ARG A 385 8.35 2.67 11.55
N THR A 386 8.38 3.99 11.46
CA THR A 386 7.49 4.88 12.23
C THR A 386 6.73 5.74 11.26
N THR A 387 5.40 5.74 11.37
CA THR A 387 4.55 6.67 10.64
C THR A 387 3.88 7.64 11.61
N GLN A 388 3.71 8.87 11.17
CA GLN A 388 2.95 9.87 11.89
C GLN A 388 2.10 10.61 10.87
N GLN A 389 0.79 10.44 10.96
CA GLN A 389 -0.14 10.96 9.99
C GLN A 389 -1.23 11.79 10.65
N VAL A 390 -1.60 12.88 10.01
CA VAL A 390 -2.81 13.65 10.32
C VAL A 390 -3.60 13.82 9.03
N GLY A 391 -4.89 13.55 9.09
CA GLY A 391 -5.79 13.70 7.95
C GLY A 391 -7.05 14.49 8.30
N ASP A 392 -7.52 15.28 7.36
CA ASP A 392 -8.83 15.91 7.45
C ASP A 392 -9.92 14.84 7.38
N TYR A 393 -10.83 14.86 8.32
CA TYR A 393 -11.96 13.93 8.37
C TYR A 393 -13.31 14.65 8.34
N SER A 394 -13.30 15.95 8.04
CA SER A 394 -14.52 16.79 8.08
C SER A 394 -15.58 16.33 7.07
N ASN A 395 -15.18 15.77 5.94
CA ASN A 395 -16.11 15.26 4.93
C ASN A 395 -16.91 14.04 5.41
N TYR A 396 -16.45 13.32 6.42
CA TYR A 396 -17.22 12.23 7.04
C TYR A 396 -18.58 12.72 7.56
N ALA A 397 -18.63 13.96 8.01
CA ALA A 397 -19.85 14.59 8.47
C ALA A 397 -20.88 14.86 7.34
N ARG A 398 -20.47 14.83 6.08
CA ARG A 398 -21.37 14.94 4.92
C ARG A 398 -22.04 13.63 4.54
N GLY A 399 -21.48 12.51 4.98
CA GLY A 399 -22.01 11.19 4.70
C GLY A 399 -23.31 10.91 5.44
N SER A 400 -24.09 9.94 4.93
CA SER A 400 -25.38 9.52 5.55
C SER A 400 -25.23 8.99 6.97
N TYR A 401 -24.01 8.70 7.39
CA TYR A 401 -23.69 7.95 8.60
C TYR A 401 -22.82 8.73 9.58
N GLY A 402 -22.26 9.86 9.14
CA GLY A 402 -21.48 10.72 10.00
C GLY A 402 -22.36 11.58 10.91
N ASP A 403 -21.87 11.86 12.10
CA ASP A 403 -22.46 12.86 12.98
C ASP A 403 -22.05 14.24 12.46
N TYR A 404 -22.92 14.83 11.66
CA TYR A 404 -22.61 16.05 10.92
C TYR A 404 -22.21 17.23 11.81
N TYR A 405 -23.02 17.48 12.80
CA TYR A 405 -22.72 18.37 13.89
C TYR A 405 -23.03 17.70 15.21
N GLN A 406 -22.15 17.80 16.14
CA GLN A 406 -22.45 17.42 17.52
C GLN A 406 -23.31 18.51 18.14
N CYS A 407 -24.59 18.25 18.33
CA CYS A 407 -25.52 19.20 18.92
C CYS A 407 -26.13 18.65 20.18
N THR A 408 -26.36 19.51 21.17
CA THR A 408 -26.97 19.16 22.43
C THR A 408 -28.02 20.20 22.83
N GLY A 409 -29.04 19.76 23.52
CA GLY A 409 -30.17 20.63 23.86
C GLY A 409 -31.21 20.72 22.74
N GLY A 410 -32.21 21.56 22.87
CA GLY A 410 -33.27 21.82 21.89
C GLY A 410 -34.49 20.91 21.99
N PRO A 411 -35.59 21.28 21.31
CA PRO A 411 -36.85 20.54 21.34
C PRO A 411 -36.72 19.18 20.64
N GLY A 412 -37.29 18.15 21.23
CA GLY A 412 -37.31 16.78 20.68
C GLY A 412 -36.22 15.87 21.18
N THR A 413 -35.28 16.33 21.95
CA THR A 413 -34.31 15.49 22.66
C THR A 413 -34.86 15.01 23.99
N VAL A 414 -34.65 13.76 24.35
CA VAL A 414 -35.14 13.20 25.62
C VAL A 414 -34.61 14.03 26.78
N ALA A 415 -35.51 14.63 27.53
CA ALA A 415 -35.26 15.39 28.75
C ALA A 415 -34.39 16.69 28.58
N LYS A 416 -34.41 17.36 27.42
CA LYS A 416 -33.57 18.55 27.22
C LYS A 416 -34.42 19.81 27.04
N THR A 417 -34.33 20.70 27.98
CA THR A 417 -35.08 21.97 28.04
C THR A 417 -34.20 23.20 27.80
N GLY A 418 -32.88 22.98 27.55
CA GLY A 418 -31.94 24.08 27.38
C GLY A 418 -31.82 24.55 25.91
N PRO A 419 -31.13 25.67 25.69
CA PRO A 419 -30.83 26.13 24.33
C PRO A 419 -30.01 25.09 23.55
N LEU A 420 -30.29 24.95 22.24
CA LEU A 420 -29.51 24.08 21.36
C LEU A 420 -28.11 24.67 21.18
N THR A 421 -27.11 23.88 21.46
CA THR A 421 -25.70 24.23 21.22
C THR A 421 -25.12 23.23 20.21
N CYS A 422 -24.60 23.72 19.09
CA CYS A 422 -23.96 22.92 18.06
C CYS A 422 -22.50 23.26 17.92
N TYR A 423 -21.70 22.24 17.61
CA TYR A 423 -20.27 22.32 17.37
C TYR A 423 -19.98 22.11 15.88
N THR A 424 -18.88 22.62 15.40
CA THR A 424 -18.54 22.53 13.97
C THR A 424 -18.24 21.08 13.55
N ALA A 425 -18.41 20.82 12.26
CA ALA A 425 -18.09 19.53 11.67
C ALA A 425 -16.57 19.28 11.47
N ALA A 426 -15.73 20.26 11.83
CA ALA A 426 -14.27 20.11 11.68
C ALA A 426 -13.76 18.95 12.55
N THR A 427 -13.31 17.93 11.87
CA THR A 427 -12.84 16.68 12.45
C THR A 427 -11.52 16.32 11.81
N ASP A 428 -10.59 15.83 12.59
CA ASP A 428 -9.38 15.19 12.07
C ASP A 428 -9.21 13.80 12.65
N TRP A 429 -8.37 13.04 12.00
CA TRP A 429 -7.81 11.83 12.58
C TRP A 429 -6.28 11.96 12.59
N ASN A 430 -5.68 11.43 13.62
CA ASN A 430 -4.24 11.28 13.69
C ASN A 430 -3.90 9.84 14.02
N ASP A 431 -2.77 9.41 13.49
CA ASP A 431 -2.30 8.05 13.58
C ASP A 431 -0.78 8.07 13.79
N TRP A 432 -0.33 7.39 14.82
CA TRP A 432 1.07 7.13 15.05
C TRP A 432 1.29 5.63 15.12
N THR A 433 2.12 5.12 14.23
CA THR A 433 2.47 3.70 14.26
C THR A 433 3.97 3.50 14.42
N ARG A 434 4.34 2.46 15.13
CA ARG A 434 5.70 1.95 15.16
C ARG A 434 5.69 0.47 14.85
N ASN A 435 6.26 0.14 13.71
CA ASN A 435 6.39 -1.23 13.25
C ASN A 435 7.81 -1.72 13.48
N THR A 436 7.96 -2.95 13.99
CA THR A 436 9.23 -3.63 14.08
C THR A 436 9.15 -4.97 13.38
N HIS A 437 10.18 -5.29 12.60
CA HIS A 437 10.20 -6.50 11.80
C HIS A 437 11.59 -7.14 11.86
N GLN A 438 11.71 -8.24 12.58
CA GLN A 438 12.92 -9.02 12.71
C GLN A 438 12.79 -10.31 11.90
N THR A 439 13.78 -10.61 11.08
CA THR A 439 13.81 -11.85 10.29
C THR A 439 15.17 -12.53 10.38
N HIS A 440 15.13 -13.86 10.28
CA HIS A 440 16.31 -14.72 10.18
C HIS A 440 16.02 -15.84 9.19
N GLU A 441 16.89 -16.03 8.23
CA GLU A 441 16.78 -17.13 7.27
C GLU A 441 18.14 -17.80 7.07
N ILE A 442 18.18 -19.11 7.16
CA ILE A 442 19.34 -19.91 6.78
C ILE A 442 18.99 -20.83 5.62
N ARG A 443 19.80 -20.86 4.60
CA ARG A 443 19.62 -21.64 3.38
C ARG A 443 20.85 -22.49 3.09
N PHE A 444 20.60 -23.71 2.62
CA PHE A 444 21.59 -24.65 2.15
C PHE A 444 21.27 -25.04 0.71
N SER A 445 22.21 -24.94 -0.21
CA SER A 445 22.00 -25.34 -1.60
C SER A 445 23.14 -26.18 -2.12
N THR A 446 22.79 -27.20 -2.89
CA THR A 446 23.74 -28.03 -3.62
C THR A 446 24.27 -27.32 -4.86
N PRO A 447 25.40 -27.78 -5.45
CA PRO A 447 25.89 -27.26 -6.73
C PRO A 447 24.84 -27.30 -7.83
N TYR A 448 24.91 -26.31 -8.73
CA TYR A 448 23.94 -26.16 -9.81
C TYR A 448 24.10 -27.18 -10.95
N ASP A 449 25.31 -27.72 -11.13
CA ASP A 449 25.66 -28.68 -12.16
C ASP A 449 25.25 -30.15 -11.85
N TRP A 450 24.68 -30.36 -10.65
CA TRP A 450 24.23 -31.70 -10.27
C TRP A 450 22.88 -32.04 -10.93
N ARG A 451 22.69 -33.33 -11.26
CA ARG A 451 21.44 -33.83 -11.80
C ARG A 451 20.26 -33.71 -10.81
N VAL A 452 20.54 -33.84 -9.53
CA VAL A 452 19.59 -33.58 -8.43
C VAL A 452 20.12 -32.39 -7.63
N ARG A 453 19.37 -31.33 -7.62
CA ARG A 453 19.73 -30.09 -6.90
C ARG A 453 18.72 -29.82 -5.81
N GLY A 454 19.20 -29.45 -4.66
CA GLY A 454 18.37 -29.14 -3.49
C GLY A 454 18.62 -27.74 -2.95
N LEU A 455 17.55 -27.11 -2.54
CA LEU A 455 17.54 -25.93 -1.69
C LEU A 455 16.70 -26.25 -0.44
N PHE A 456 17.28 -26.06 0.74
CA PHE A 456 16.64 -26.28 2.04
C PHE A 456 16.81 -25.01 2.88
N GLY A 457 15.79 -24.62 3.61
CA GLY A 457 15.91 -23.45 4.46
C GLY A 457 15.01 -23.50 5.70
N ALA A 458 15.42 -22.71 6.68
CA ALA A 458 14.63 -22.41 7.88
C ALA A 458 14.49 -20.89 8.00
N PHE A 459 13.32 -20.45 8.41
CA PHE A 459 12.98 -19.05 8.53
C PHE A 459 12.29 -18.78 9.86
N TYR A 460 12.66 -17.67 10.48
CA TYR A 460 12.02 -17.11 11.65
C TYR A 460 11.70 -15.65 11.44
N GLU A 461 10.53 -15.22 11.91
CA GLU A 461 10.07 -13.84 11.81
C GLU A 461 9.35 -13.43 13.09
N ASN A 462 9.60 -12.20 13.54
CA ASN A 462 8.85 -11.54 14.61
C ASN A 462 8.45 -10.16 14.13
N PHE A 463 7.16 -9.98 13.92
CA PHE A 463 6.56 -8.76 13.42
C PHE A 463 5.63 -8.16 14.46
N GLN A 464 5.72 -6.85 14.69
CA GLN A 464 4.88 -6.14 15.64
C GLN A 464 4.51 -4.74 15.11
N ILE A 465 3.29 -4.34 15.36
CA ILE A 465 2.77 -2.99 15.16
C ILE A 465 2.32 -2.45 16.52
N GLN A 466 2.76 -1.25 16.86
CA GLN A 466 2.16 -0.40 17.87
C GLN A 466 1.41 0.72 17.13
N ASP A 467 0.18 0.97 17.50
CA ASP A 467 -0.72 1.90 16.81
C ASP A 467 -1.46 2.74 17.86
N ASP A 468 -1.36 4.07 17.74
CA ASP A 468 -2.12 5.05 18.52
C ASP A 468 -2.86 5.96 17.55
N MET A 469 -4.13 5.69 17.36
CA MET A 469 -5.01 6.40 16.43
C MET A 469 -6.16 7.07 17.15
N ASN A 470 -6.46 8.31 16.76
CA ASN A 470 -7.51 9.11 17.35
C ASN A 470 -8.30 9.90 16.30
N PHE A 471 -9.62 9.88 16.41
CA PHE A 471 -10.53 10.76 15.68
C PHE A 471 -11.01 11.86 16.61
N ASN A 472 -10.76 13.11 16.23
CA ASN A 472 -10.98 14.26 17.10
C ASN A 472 -12.03 15.20 16.51
N TYR A 473 -13.04 15.53 17.31
CA TYR A 473 -14.02 16.58 17.01
C TYR A 473 -13.52 17.89 17.64
N LYS A 474 -12.81 18.70 16.88
CA LYS A 474 -12.01 19.83 17.38
C LYS A 474 -12.78 20.88 18.17
N SER A 475 -14.05 21.06 17.89
CA SER A 475 -14.87 22.07 18.57
C SER A 475 -15.66 21.54 19.76
N VAL A 476 -15.69 20.23 19.97
CA VAL A 476 -16.38 19.61 21.10
C VAL A 476 -15.49 19.68 22.34
N PRO A 477 -15.98 20.21 23.47
CA PRO A 477 -15.17 20.33 24.69
C PRO A 477 -14.77 18.96 25.24
N GLY A 478 -13.61 18.88 25.89
CA GLY A 478 -13.15 17.67 26.57
C GLY A 478 -14.07 17.29 27.73
N CYS A 479 -14.23 16.00 28.00
CA CYS A 479 -15.04 15.44 29.08
C CYS A 479 -14.33 15.54 30.44
N SER A 480 -14.07 16.73 30.95
CA SER A 480 -13.76 16.89 32.37
C SER A 480 -14.95 16.41 33.26
N PRO A 481 -14.73 16.07 34.52
CA PRO A 481 -15.87 15.71 35.42
C PRO A 481 -16.97 16.75 35.46
N ALA A 482 -16.61 18.03 35.34
CA ALA A 482 -17.59 19.13 35.30
C ALA A 482 -18.36 19.15 33.97
N ASN A 483 -17.69 19.01 32.84
CA ASN A 483 -18.31 18.98 31.52
C ASN A 483 -19.18 17.72 31.33
N LEU A 484 -18.75 16.58 31.88
CA LEU A 484 -19.57 15.37 31.87
C LEU A 484 -20.84 15.54 32.69
N ALA A 485 -20.75 16.10 33.88
CA ALA A 485 -21.94 16.39 34.71
C ALA A 485 -22.94 17.30 33.96
N VAL A 486 -22.42 18.30 33.25
CA VAL A 486 -23.23 19.17 32.39
C VAL A 486 -23.84 18.40 31.22
N ALA A 487 -23.08 17.58 30.54
CA ALA A 487 -23.55 16.75 29.44
C ALA A 487 -24.64 15.74 29.88
N LEU A 488 -24.44 15.09 31.03
CA LEU A 488 -25.42 14.17 31.64
C LEU A 488 -26.70 14.85 32.07
N SER A 489 -26.65 16.14 32.45
CA SER A 489 -27.85 16.94 32.80
C SER A 489 -28.55 17.55 31.58
N GLY A 490 -28.12 17.24 30.36
CA GLY A 490 -28.73 17.73 29.13
C GLY A 490 -28.07 19.00 28.56
N GLY A 491 -26.88 19.35 29.04
CA GLY A 491 -26.06 20.43 28.49
C GLY A 491 -25.23 19.96 27.27
N PRO A 492 -24.24 20.77 26.90
CA PRO A 492 -23.34 20.47 25.77
C PRO A 492 -22.68 19.09 25.88
N ALA A 493 -22.56 18.37 24.74
CA ALA A 493 -21.80 17.15 24.67
C ALA A 493 -20.30 17.42 24.96
N CYS A 494 -19.60 16.40 25.39
CA CYS A 494 -18.16 16.43 25.51
C CYS A 494 -17.54 15.19 24.82
N ALA A 495 -16.29 15.24 24.50
CA ALA A 495 -15.52 14.13 23.93
C ALA A 495 -14.23 13.90 24.73
N GLY A 496 -13.66 12.73 24.64
CA GLY A 496 -12.50 12.32 25.43
C GLY A 496 -12.83 11.62 26.74
N ASP A 497 -11.84 11.05 27.38
CA ASP A 497 -11.99 10.34 28.66
C ASP A 497 -12.08 11.29 29.85
N VAL A 498 -12.95 10.97 30.79
CA VAL A 498 -13.12 11.75 32.01
C VAL A 498 -12.14 11.39 33.10
N GLU A 499 -11.77 10.14 33.15
CA GLU A 499 -10.90 9.52 34.18
C GLU A 499 -9.96 8.52 33.51
N THR A 500 -9.04 7.97 34.30
CA THR A 500 -8.28 6.79 33.86
C THR A 500 -9.29 5.74 33.44
N ASN A 501 -9.32 5.45 32.15
CA ASN A 501 -10.28 4.53 31.60
C ASN A 501 -10.11 3.16 32.24
N PRO A 502 -11.16 2.56 32.89
CA PRO A 502 -11.06 1.21 33.40
C PRO A 502 -10.81 0.16 32.33
N LEU A 503 -10.93 0.53 31.05
CA LEU A 503 -10.54 -0.26 29.91
C LEU A 503 -9.09 -0.03 29.49
N SER A 504 -8.36 0.92 30.09
CA SER A 504 -6.94 1.13 29.86
C SER A 504 -6.17 -0.12 30.29
N THR A 505 -5.20 -0.48 29.51
CA THR A 505 -4.36 -1.64 29.73
C THR A 505 -3.01 -1.26 30.33
N ALA A 506 -2.23 -2.24 30.77
CA ALA A 506 -0.87 -1.98 31.23
C ALA A 506 0.04 -1.46 30.12
N THR A 507 -0.27 -1.77 28.86
CA THR A 507 0.45 -1.31 27.66
C THR A 507 0.01 0.08 27.22
N HIS A 508 -1.24 0.47 27.52
CA HIS A 508 -1.84 1.74 27.14
C HIS A 508 -2.62 2.36 28.32
N PRO A 509 -1.91 2.72 29.38
CA PRO A 509 -2.53 3.29 30.57
C PRO A 509 -2.73 4.79 30.39
N GLY A 510 -3.88 5.28 30.07
CA GLY A 510 -4.06 6.72 29.97
C GLY A 510 -5.48 7.14 29.65
N GLN A 511 -5.75 8.42 29.88
CA GLN A 511 -6.93 9.08 29.37
C GLN A 511 -6.71 9.42 27.91
N ARG A 512 -7.76 9.33 27.11
CA ARG A 512 -7.75 9.91 25.77
C ARG A 512 -7.69 11.43 25.86
N GLY A 513 -7.07 12.02 24.86
CA GLY A 513 -6.99 13.47 24.76
C GLY A 513 -8.38 14.12 24.71
N ASP A 514 -8.44 15.38 25.09
CA ASP A 514 -9.62 16.20 24.90
C ASP A 514 -10.03 16.16 23.42
N THR A 515 -11.34 16.13 23.18
CA THR A 515 -11.95 16.07 21.85
C THR A 515 -11.89 14.72 21.11
N THR A 516 -11.23 13.70 21.62
CA THR A 516 -11.21 12.38 21.02
C THR A 516 -12.58 11.71 21.12
N ALA A 517 -13.18 11.43 19.98
CA ALA A 517 -14.46 10.74 19.87
C ALA A 517 -14.32 9.23 19.68
N PHE A 518 -13.27 8.81 19.01
CA PHE A 518 -12.90 7.41 18.78
C PHE A 518 -11.38 7.30 18.81
N GLY A 519 -10.86 6.21 19.35
CA GLY A 519 -9.43 5.99 19.39
C GLY A 519 -9.07 4.53 19.62
N GLU A 520 -7.86 4.18 19.25
CA GLU A 520 -7.26 2.87 19.42
C GLU A 520 -5.83 3.03 19.90
N ASP A 521 -5.44 2.23 20.90
CA ASP A 521 -4.09 1.99 21.33
C ASP A 521 -3.86 0.50 21.26
N LEU A 522 -3.27 0.06 20.18
CA LEU A 522 -3.14 -1.36 19.89
C LEU A 522 -1.69 -1.80 19.79
N GLN A 523 -1.42 -2.99 20.25
CA GLN A 523 -0.23 -3.73 19.89
C GLN A 523 -0.67 -5.05 19.27
N ARG A 524 -0.36 -5.22 17.99
CA ARG A 524 -0.65 -6.41 17.20
C ARG A 524 0.63 -6.97 16.59
N GLY A 525 0.69 -8.28 16.44
CA GLY A 525 1.82 -8.89 15.77
C GLY A 525 1.70 -10.39 15.65
N TYR A 526 2.76 -10.99 15.11
CA TYR A 526 2.89 -12.42 15.02
C TYR A 526 4.35 -12.86 15.13
N LYS A 527 4.53 -14.13 15.51
CA LYS A 527 5.77 -14.88 15.31
C LYS A 527 5.51 -15.96 14.27
N GLN A 528 6.46 -16.12 13.37
CA GLN A 528 6.42 -17.16 12.34
C GLN A 528 7.66 -18.01 12.39
N ASP A 529 7.46 -19.32 12.34
CA ASP A 529 8.48 -20.31 12.05
C ASP A 529 8.15 -21.03 10.75
N ALA A 530 9.15 -21.27 9.91
CA ALA A 530 8.95 -22.02 8.69
C ALA A 530 10.15 -22.86 8.27
N LEU A 531 9.87 -24.00 7.63
CA LEU A 531 10.84 -24.84 6.95
C LEU A 531 10.44 -24.96 5.49
N PHE A 532 11.38 -24.81 4.59
CA PHE A 532 11.09 -24.90 3.17
C PHE A 532 12.15 -25.68 2.41
N THR A 533 11.72 -26.26 1.30
CA THR A 533 12.61 -26.98 0.38
C THR A 533 12.16 -26.79 -1.07
N SER A 534 13.13 -26.90 -1.97
CA SER A 534 12.90 -27.01 -3.41
C SER A 534 13.94 -27.99 -3.96
N ILE A 535 13.48 -28.99 -4.72
CA ILE A 535 14.32 -30.01 -5.32
C ILE A 535 14.08 -30.01 -6.81
N ASP A 536 15.17 -29.86 -7.57
CA ASP A 536 15.18 -29.98 -9.03
C ASP A 536 15.77 -31.34 -9.40
N PHE A 537 15.13 -32.01 -10.35
CA PHE A 537 15.59 -33.26 -10.92
C PHE A 537 15.60 -33.19 -12.44
N ASP A 538 16.78 -33.30 -13.04
CA ASP A 538 16.92 -33.35 -14.48
C ASP A 538 16.53 -34.74 -14.98
N ILE A 539 15.30 -34.86 -15.48
CA ILE A 539 14.82 -36.08 -16.13
C ILE A 539 15.75 -36.38 -17.34
N ILE A 540 15.96 -35.36 -18.15
CA ILE A 540 16.92 -35.35 -19.26
C ILE A 540 17.84 -34.14 -19.00
N PRO A 541 19.15 -34.35 -18.71
CA PRO A 541 20.08 -33.29 -18.44
C PRO A 541 20.03 -32.16 -19.47
N GLN A 542 19.94 -30.91 -18.99
CA GLN A 542 19.87 -29.69 -19.80
C GLN A 542 18.65 -29.56 -20.73
N VAL A 543 17.73 -30.54 -20.73
CA VAL A 543 16.54 -30.54 -21.62
C VAL A 543 15.25 -30.53 -20.81
N LEU A 544 15.11 -31.43 -19.84
CA LEU A 544 13.83 -31.57 -19.11
C LEU A 544 14.08 -31.70 -17.62
N THR A 545 13.62 -30.69 -16.88
CA THR A 545 13.76 -30.62 -15.42
C THR A 545 12.39 -30.62 -14.75
N LEU A 546 12.25 -31.44 -13.71
CA LEU A 546 11.11 -31.45 -12.79
C LEU A 546 11.53 -30.79 -11.47
N THR A 547 10.78 -29.81 -11.03
CA THR A 547 10.98 -29.14 -9.73
C THR A 547 9.79 -29.41 -8.83
N GLY A 548 10.08 -29.76 -7.57
CA GLY A 548 9.09 -29.86 -6.51
C GLY A 548 9.56 -29.11 -5.27
N GLY A 549 8.67 -28.33 -4.67
CA GLY A 549 8.99 -27.57 -3.45
C GLY A 549 7.81 -27.47 -2.52
N THR A 550 8.10 -27.35 -1.24
CA THR A 550 7.08 -27.14 -0.21
C THR A 550 7.64 -26.32 0.94
N ARG A 551 6.75 -25.56 1.60
CA ARG A 551 7.01 -24.81 2.83
C ARG A 551 5.99 -25.21 3.86
N TRP A 552 6.45 -25.67 5.01
CA TRP A 552 5.68 -25.71 6.22
C TRP A 552 5.83 -24.38 6.94
N TYR A 553 4.74 -23.87 7.52
CA TYR A 553 4.73 -22.64 8.32
C TYR A 553 3.87 -22.80 9.57
N HIS A 554 4.24 -22.06 10.60
CA HIS A 554 3.49 -21.89 11.84
C HIS A 554 3.45 -20.40 12.19
N TYR A 555 2.26 -19.88 12.48
CA TYR A 555 2.02 -18.51 12.95
C TYR A 555 1.40 -18.53 14.34
N ASP A 556 1.86 -17.61 15.19
CA ASP A 556 1.27 -17.31 16.49
C ASP A 556 0.98 -15.80 16.54
N GLU A 557 -0.29 -15.42 16.34
CA GLU A 557 -0.78 -14.05 16.26
C GLU A 557 -1.39 -13.62 17.58
N PHE A 558 -1.23 -12.33 17.89
CA PHE A 558 -1.83 -11.70 19.06
C PHE A 558 -2.25 -10.26 18.77
N GLU A 559 -3.23 -9.78 19.55
CA GLU A 559 -3.60 -8.38 19.63
C GLU A 559 -3.92 -8.03 21.08
N THR A 560 -3.36 -6.91 21.56
CA THR A 560 -3.51 -6.37 22.89
C THR A 560 -3.75 -4.87 22.81
N GLY A 561 -4.08 -4.23 23.93
CA GLY A 561 -4.30 -2.80 24.01
C GLY A 561 -5.72 -2.43 24.35
N SER A 562 -6.18 -1.31 23.85
CA SER A 562 -7.53 -0.83 24.08
C SER A 562 -8.12 -0.15 22.86
N GLU A 563 -9.41 -0.30 22.70
CA GLU A 563 -10.24 0.48 21.79
C GLU A 563 -11.20 1.35 22.59
N TYR A 564 -11.42 2.55 22.10
CA TYR A 564 -12.20 3.56 22.80
C TYR A 564 -13.18 4.24 21.85
N PHE A 565 -14.37 4.55 22.30
CA PHE A 565 -15.22 5.53 21.66
C PHE A 565 -16.06 6.32 22.68
N THR A 566 -16.13 7.62 22.48
CA THR A 566 -17.12 8.45 23.15
C THR A 566 -18.37 8.42 22.31
N SER A 567 -19.36 7.70 22.75
CA SER A 567 -20.65 7.92 22.13
C SER A 567 -21.32 9.10 22.85
N THR A 568 -22.16 9.81 22.10
CA THR A 568 -23.17 10.67 22.66
C THR A 568 -24.06 9.93 23.69
N SER A 569 -23.96 8.61 23.76
CA SER A 569 -24.62 7.79 24.79
C SER A 569 -23.91 7.84 26.15
N CYS A 570 -22.75 8.49 26.28
CA CYS A 570 -22.22 8.83 27.63
C CYS A 570 -23.21 9.58 28.48
N ALA A 571 -24.11 10.33 27.87
CA ALA A 571 -25.18 11.00 28.56
C ALA A 571 -26.15 10.05 29.30
N ASN A 572 -26.17 8.77 28.96
CA ASN A 572 -27.11 7.78 29.52
C ASN A 572 -26.42 6.68 30.35
N HIS A 573 -25.11 6.76 30.55
CA HIS A 573 -24.40 5.79 31.36
C HIS A 573 -23.94 6.37 32.70
N PRO A 574 -24.02 5.57 33.80
CA PRO A 574 -23.43 6.01 35.06
C PRO A 574 -21.88 6.12 34.89
N ASN A 575 -21.34 7.13 35.55
CA ASN A 575 -19.89 7.42 35.54
C ASN A 575 -19.01 6.21 35.99
N PRO A 576 -17.93 5.86 35.28
CA PRO A 576 -17.42 6.47 34.07
C PRO A 576 -18.16 6.01 32.81
N CYS A 577 -18.02 6.71 31.69
CA CYS A 577 -18.61 6.36 30.43
C CYS A 577 -17.76 5.22 29.76
N PRO A 578 -18.09 3.94 30.00
CA PRO A 578 -17.23 2.84 29.56
C PRO A 578 -17.63 2.42 28.14
N ALA A 579 -17.25 3.21 27.17
CA ALA A 579 -17.42 2.83 25.78
C ALA A 579 -16.05 2.46 25.22
N GLY A 580 -15.78 1.17 25.15
CA GLY A 580 -14.50 0.68 24.60
C GLY A 580 -14.29 -0.78 24.98
N LYS A 581 -13.11 -1.28 24.64
CA LYS A 581 -12.69 -2.65 24.90
C LYS A 581 -11.27 -2.70 25.45
N ASN A 582 -11.09 -3.50 26.48
CA ASN A 582 -9.79 -3.91 26.98
C ASN A 582 -9.39 -5.22 26.29
N LEU A 583 -8.51 -5.14 25.30
CA LEU A 583 -8.09 -6.29 24.51
C LEU A 583 -7.15 -7.20 25.29
N ASP A 584 -6.39 -6.67 26.28
CA ASP A 584 -5.58 -7.50 27.17
C ASP A 584 -6.46 -8.46 27.98
N ALA A 585 -7.63 -8.01 28.42
CA ALA A 585 -8.59 -8.84 29.15
C ALA A 585 -9.32 -9.84 28.23
N ILE A 586 -9.53 -9.48 26.97
CA ILE A 586 -10.14 -10.38 25.96
C ILE A 586 -9.16 -11.48 25.59
N GLY A 587 -7.87 -11.16 25.50
CA GLY A 587 -6.82 -12.15 25.22
C GLY A 587 -6.86 -12.66 23.78
N LEU A 588 -6.93 -11.74 22.80
CA LEU A 588 -6.97 -12.10 21.39
C LEU A 588 -5.67 -12.79 20.98
N ARG A 589 -5.76 -14.06 20.68
CA ARG A 589 -4.64 -14.88 20.19
C ARG A 589 -5.13 -15.95 19.24
N LYS A 590 -4.37 -16.21 18.17
CA LYS A 590 -4.71 -17.22 17.18
C LYS A 590 -3.45 -17.86 16.63
N THR A 591 -3.49 -19.19 16.50
CA THR A 591 -2.40 -19.95 15.90
C THR A 591 -2.93 -20.70 14.68
N TYR A 592 -2.12 -20.79 13.66
CA TYR A 592 -2.40 -21.63 12.49
C TYR A 592 -1.10 -22.10 11.84
N ASN A 593 -1.21 -23.21 11.16
CA ASN A 593 -0.10 -23.81 10.43
C ASN A 593 -0.60 -24.43 9.14
N GLY A 594 0.30 -24.73 8.24
CA GLY A 594 -0.06 -25.33 6.97
C GLY A 594 1.14 -25.57 6.07
N PHE A 595 0.82 -25.99 4.86
CA PHE A 595 1.80 -26.21 3.80
C PHE A 595 1.42 -25.40 2.57
N ARG A 596 2.45 -24.86 1.88
CA ARG A 596 2.31 -24.30 0.54
C ARG A 596 3.34 -24.93 -0.36
N SER A 597 2.87 -25.41 -1.49
CA SER A 597 3.68 -26.23 -2.38
C SER A 597 3.77 -25.61 -3.78
N ARG A 598 4.80 -25.98 -4.50
CA ARG A 598 4.96 -25.72 -5.93
C ARG A 598 5.44 -26.94 -6.66
N GLY A 599 5.04 -27.06 -7.91
CA GLY A 599 5.56 -28.04 -8.86
C GLY A 599 5.82 -27.36 -10.18
N ASN A 600 6.92 -27.69 -10.82
CA ASN A 600 7.27 -27.09 -12.09
C ASN A 600 7.87 -28.15 -13.03
N LEU A 601 7.51 -28.09 -14.31
CA LEU A 601 8.12 -28.83 -15.39
C LEU A 601 8.73 -27.84 -16.38
N THR A 602 10.04 -27.86 -16.52
CA THR A 602 10.81 -27.01 -17.42
C THR A 602 11.36 -27.81 -18.58
N TRP A 603 11.05 -27.38 -19.80
CA TRP A 603 11.53 -28.03 -21.02
C TRP A 603 12.27 -27.03 -21.89
N HIS A 604 13.60 -27.21 -22.00
CA HIS A 604 14.42 -26.52 -22.97
C HIS A 604 14.28 -27.23 -24.33
N VAL A 605 13.40 -26.71 -25.19
CA VAL A 605 13.14 -27.24 -26.54
C VAL A 605 14.40 -27.05 -27.41
N THR A 606 15.04 -25.88 -27.23
CA THR A 606 16.37 -25.51 -27.73
C THR A 606 17.08 -24.71 -26.65
N PRO A 607 18.38 -24.41 -26.79
CA PRO A 607 19.05 -23.49 -25.85
C PRO A 607 18.35 -22.15 -25.69
N ASP A 608 17.66 -21.66 -26.73
CA ASP A 608 17.05 -20.35 -26.80
C ASP A 608 15.52 -20.38 -26.59
N ILE A 609 14.93 -21.58 -26.41
CA ILE A 609 13.47 -21.74 -26.25
C ILE A 609 13.17 -22.63 -25.05
N LEU A 610 12.57 -22.06 -24.03
CA LEU A 610 12.10 -22.72 -22.84
C LEU A 610 10.58 -22.69 -22.78
N LEU A 611 9.98 -23.87 -22.59
CA LEU A 611 8.57 -24.02 -22.22
C LEU A 611 8.48 -24.47 -20.77
N TYR A 612 7.49 -24.01 -20.06
CA TYR A 612 7.26 -24.45 -18.68
C TYR A 612 5.79 -24.59 -18.32
N TYR A 613 5.54 -25.45 -17.35
CA TYR A 613 4.29 -25.51 -16.60
C TYR A 613 4.60 -25.34 -15.12
N THR A 614 3.88 -24.45 -14.44
CA THR A 614 4.03 -24.20 -13.01
C THR A 614 2.69 -24.33 -12.30
N TYR A 615 2.65 -25.17 -11.27
CA TYR A 615 1.66 -25.16 -10.21
C TYR A 615 2.26 -24.46 -9.01
N SER A 616 1.58 -23.48 -8.44
CA SER A 616 2.06 -22.75 -7.27
C SER A 616 0.95 -22.30 -6.34
N GLN A 617 1.25 -22.19 -5.06
CA GLN A 617 0.33 -21.78 -4.01
C GLN A 617 0.86 -20.58 -3.23
N GLY A 618 -0.06 -19.71 -2.82
CA GLY A 618 0.18 -18.58 -1.96
C GLY A 618 -0.88 -18.45 -0.87
N PHE A 619 -0.65 -17.56 0.10
CA PHE A 619 -1.60 -17.25 1.16
C PHE A 619 -1.25 -15.93 1.83
N ARG A 620 -2.24 -15.33 2.50
CA ARG A 620 -2.03 -14.27 3.48
C ARG A 620 -2.31 -14.82 4.89
N PRO A 621 -1.59 -14.33 5.92
CA PRO A 621 -1.97 -14.56 7.32
C PRO A 621 -3.37 -14.04 7.60
N GLY A 622 -4.02 -14.57 8.62
CA GLY A 622 -5.28 -14.05 9.15
C GLY A 622 -5.09 -12.77 9.95
N GLY A 623 -6.05 -12.45 10.81
CA GLY A 623 -5.97 -11.31 11.70
C GLY A 623 -7.21 -11.13 12.56
N PHE A 624 -7.25 -9.99 13.27
CA PHE A 624 -8.32 -9.61 14.16
C PHE A 624 -9.11 -8.42 13.61
N ASN A 625 -10.35 -8.32 14.01
CA ASN A 625 -11.21 -7.17 13.75
C ASN A 625 -11.37 -6.36 15.01
N ARG A 626 -11.70 -5.08 14.87
CA ARG A 626 -12.10 -4.24 16.00
C ARG A 626 -13.16 -4.92 16.85
N GLU A 627 -12.97 -4.96 18.16
CA GLU A 627 -13.93 -5.45 19.13
C GLU A 627 -14.97 -4.39 19.49
N THR A 628 -14.68 -3.12 19.34
CA THR A 628 -15.63 -2.02 19.44
C THR A 628 -16.34 -1.76 18.10
N GLY A 629 -17.37 -0.99 18.19
CA GLY A 629 -18.24 -0.64 17.07
C GLY A 629 -19.53 -1.47 17.11
N LEU A 630 -20.47 -1.02 16.33
CA LEU A 630 -21.77 -1.67 16.26
C LEU A 630 -21.58 -3.03 15.61
N SER A 631 -21.66 -4.07 16.44
CA SER A 631 -21.91 -5.40 15.91
C SER A 631 -23.20 -5.37 15.12
N LEU A 632 -23.20 -5.98 13.97
CA LEU A 632 -24.42 -6.24 13.24
C LEU A 632 -25.36 -7.02 14.13
N VAL A 633 -26.45 -6.40 14.44
CA VAL A 633 -27.46 -7.00 15.27
C VAL A 633 -28.73 -7.12 14.46
N ALA A 634 -28.97 -8.29 13.85
CA ALA A 634 -30.32 -8.65 13.47
C ALA A 634 -30.95 -9.35 14.66
N THR A 635 -32.18 -9.05 14.96
CA THR A 635 -32.95 -9.81 15.95
C THR A 635 -33.63 -10.95 15.22
N GLY A 636 -33.31 -12.18 15.59
CA GLY A 636 -33.92 -13.38 15.02
C GLY A 636 -35.39 -13.52 15.49
N PRO A 637 -36.11 -14.49 14.94
CA PRO A 637 -37.49 -14.77 15.31
C PRO A 637 -37.64 -15.20 16.77
N ASP A 638 -36.55 -15.64 17.40
CA ASP A 638 -36.44 -15.99 18.81
C ASP A 638 -36.18 -14.79 19.73
N GLY A 639 -36.10 -13.57 19.18
CA GLY A 639 -35.77 -12.35 19.90
C GLY A 639 -34.30 -12.20 20.27
N VAL A 640 -33.44 -13.15 19.88
CA VAL A 640 -32.00 -13.15 20.16
C VAL A 640 -31.27 -12.30 19.13
N LYS A 641 -30.41 -11.42 19.64
CA LYS A 641 -29.53 -10.61 18.77
C LYS A 641 -28.46 -11.48 18.12
N GLN A 642 -28.36 -11.36 16.83
CA GLN A 642 -27.32 -12.01 16.02
C GLN A 642 -26.14 -11.06 15.79
N LEU A 643 -24.94 -11.59 15.95
CA LEU A 643 -23.73 -10.90 15.61
C LEU A 643 -23.20 -11.46 14.29
N PHE A 644 -22.77 -10.60 13.38
CA PHE A 644 -22.28 -11.02 12.08
C PHE A 644 -20.83 -10.61 11.83
N LYS A 645 -20.31 -9.64 12.59
CA LYS A 645 -18.90 -9.28 12.55
C LYS A 645 -18.09 -10.32 13.32
N PRO A 646 -17.17 -11.04 12.68
CA PRO A 646 -16.28 -11.95 13.39
C PRO A 646 -15.19 -11.17 14.13
N SER A 647 -14.76 -11.67 15.30
CA SER A 647 -13.59 -11.09 16.02
C SER A 647 -12.27 -11.32 15.29
N SER A 648 -12.20 -12.29 14.39
CA SER A 648 -11.00 -12.62 13.62
C SER A 648 -11.38 -13.22 12.26
N TYR A 649 -10.46 -13.14 11.33
CA TYR A 649 -10.57 -13.77 10.01
C TYR A 649 -9.42 -14.75 9.78
N ALA A 650 -9.65 -15.73 8.93
CA ALA A 650 -8.71 -16.80 8.63
C ALA A 650 -7.74 -16.42 7.49
N PRO A 651 -6.62 -17.15 7.33
CA PRO A 651 -5.82 -17.07 6.11
C PRO A 651 -6.66 -17.36 4.87
N ASP A 652 -6.44 -16.63 3.80
CA ASP A 652 -6.94 -16.96 2.47
C ASP A 652 -5.89 -17.77 1.66
N SER A 653 -6.24 -18.20 0.47
CA SER A 653 -5.32 -19.01 -0.32
C SER A 653 -5.53 -18.85 -1.81
N LEU A 654 -4.41 -18.82 -2.52
CA LEU A 654 -4.34 -18.75 -3.96
C LEU A 654 -3.65 -19.98 -4.53
N THR A 655 -4.25 -20.56 -5.55
CA THR A 655 -3.66 -21.63 -6.35
C THR A 655 -3.56 -21.17 -7.80
N ASN A 656 -2.40 -21.35 -8.42
CA ASN A 656 -2.11 -20.96 -9.79
C ASN A 656 -1.66 -22.18 -10.63
N ASN A 657 -2.18 -22.23 -11.85
CA ASN A 657 -1.69 -23.10 -12.92
C ASN A 657 -1.27 -22.21 -14.08
N GLU A 658 -0.01 -22.26 -14.45
CA GLU A 658 0.59 -21.37 -15.44
C GLU A 658 1.37 -22.18 -16.47
N VAL A 659 1.18 -21.83 -17.73
CA VAL A 659 1.99 -22.32 -18.86
C VAL A 659 2.70 -21.12 -19.47
N GLY A 660 3.99 -21.25 -19.73
CA GLY A 660 4.74 -20.14 -20.32
C GLY A 660 5.79 -20.59 -21.32
N LEU A 661 6.14 -19.60 -22.14
CA LEU A 661 7.19 -19.66 -23.15
C LEU A 661 8.18 -18.53 -22.87
N LYS A 662 9.47 -18.85 -22.83
CA LYS A 662 10.57 -17.87 -22.91
C LYS A 662 11.43 -18.20 -24.10
N SER A 663 11.71 -17.20 -24.93
CA SER A 663 12.41 -17.45 -26.19
C SER A 663 13.25 -16.26 -26.62
N GLU A 664 14.34 -16.56 -27.26
CA GLU A 664 15.24 -15.61 -27.88
C GLU A 664 15.45 -16.02 -29.35
N PHE A 665 15.41 -15.05 -30.24
CA PHE A 665 15.50 -15.25 -31.68
C PHE A 665 16.54 -14.30 -32.29
N PHE A 666 16.99 -14.64 -33.52
CA PHE A 666 17.90 -13.79 -34.30
C PHE A 666 19.21 -13.45 -33.56
N GLU A 667 19.90 -14.45 -33.04
CA GLU A 667 21.15 -14.28 -32.30
C GLU A 667 20.94 -13.37 -31.04
N HIS A 668 19.91 -13.66 -30.26
CA HIS A 668 19.49 -12.94 -29.06
C HIS A 668 19.11 -11.45 -29.30
N ARG A 669 18.66 -11.09 -30.50
CA ARG A 669 18.20 -9.73 -30.83
C ARG A 669 16.71 -9.52 -30.59
N LEU A 670 15.92 -10.58 -30.47
CA LEU A 670 14.49 -10.53 -30.15
C LEU A 670 14.19 -11.51 -29.02
N GLN A 671 13.70 -11.00 -27.92
CA GLN A 671 13.21 -11.76 -26.78
C GLN A 671 11.68 -11.70 -26.75
N VAL A 672 11.03 -12.88 -26.62
CA VAL A 672 9.58 -13.01 -26.52
C VAL A 672 9.25 -13.92 -25.35
N ASN A 673 8.62 -13.37 -24.33
CA ASN A 673 8.12 -14.13 -23.18
C ASN A 673 6.60 -14.04 -23.16
N LEU A 674 5.93 -15.20 -23.06
CA LEU A 674 4.47 -15.33 -23.03
C LEU A 674 4.08 -16.25 -21.88
N SER A 675 3.08 -15.88 -21.12
CA SER A 675 2.46 -16.76 -20.14
C SER A 675 0.94 -16.69 -20.19
N ALA A 676 0.32 -17.81 -19.86
CA ALA A 676 -1.13 -17.91 -19.66
C ALA A 676 -1.39 -18.63 -18.33
N TYR A 677 -2.31 -18.11 -17.55
CA TYR A 677 -2.57 -18.64 -16.21
C TYR A 677 -4.05 -18.77 -15.89
N HIS A 678 -4.30 -19.73 -15.01
CA HIS A 678 -5.59 -19.97 -14.39
C HIS A 678 -5.41 -20.02 -12.88
N MET A 679 -6.04 -19.09 -12.16
CA MET A 679 -5.91 -18.97 -10.72
C MET A 679 -7.26 -19.12 -10.02
N LEU A 680 -7.23 -19.77 -8.86
CA LEU A 680 -8.35 -19.88 -7.93
C LEU A 680 -7.96 -19.23 -6.60
N TRP A 681 -8.65 -18.15 -6.25
CA TRP A 681 -8.47 -17.44 -5.00
C TRP A 681 -9.66 -17.73 -4.09
N ASN A 682 -9.40 -18.34 -2.96
CA ASN A 682 -10.43 -18.89 -2.09
C ASN A 682 -10.43 -18.23 -0.72
N GLU A 683 -11.62 -18.09 -0.15
CA GLU A 683 -11.86 -17.55 1.19
C GLU A 683 -11.20 -16.19 1.40
N ILE A 684 -11.37 -15.29 0.42
CA ILE A 684 -10.69 -14.01 0.38
C ILE A 684 -11.00 -13.22 1.64
N GLN A 685 -9.99 -12.53 2.16
CA GLN A 685 -10.12 -11.57 3.24
C GLN A 685 -10.69 -10.26 2.68
N ASP A 686 -12.02 -10.16 2.61
CA ASP A 686 -12.72 -8.99 2.11
C ASP A 686 -12.89 -7.93 3.19
N PRO A 687 -12.35 -6.71 3.02
CA PRO A 687 -12.65 -5.59 3.88
C PRO A 687 -14.05 -5.08 3.55
N LEU A 688 -15.00 -5.40 4.38
CA LEU A 688 -16.38 -4.99 4.22
C LEU A 688 -16.66 -3.70 5.01
N PHE A 689 -17.30 -2.80 4.32
CA PHE A 689 -17.87 -1.61 4.94
C PHE A 689 -19.36 -1.57 4.66
N SER A 690 -20.17 -1.70 5.70
CA SER A 690 -21.61 -1.67 5.53
C SER A 690 -22.24 -0.62 6.44
N PRO A 691 -22.50 0.55 5.89
CA PRO A 691 -22.93 1.69 6.69
C PRO A 691 -24.37 1.60 7.19
N SER A 692 -25.27 0.97 6.47
CA SER A 692 -26.71 1.09 6.79
C SER A 692 -27.27 -0.01 7.66
N GLN A 693 -26.68 -1.19 7.57
CA GLN A 693 -27.20 -2.38 8.27
C GLN A 693 -26.34 -2.77 9.46
N LEU A 694 -25.05 -2.46 9.36
CA LEU A 694 -24.02 -2.90 10.26
C LEU A 694 -23.47 -1.79 11.14
N GLY A 695 -23.89 -0.55 10.94
CA GLY A 695 -23.24 0.63 11.50
C GLY A 695 -21.98 1.02 10.72
N ASN A 696 -21.34 2.11 11.11
CA ASN A 696 -20.12 2.61 10.51
C ASN A 696 -18.91 1.77 10.92
N THR A 697 -18.91 0.49 10.60
CA THR A 697 -17.82 -0.40 10.98
C THR A 697 -17.24 -1.04 9.75
N THR A 698 -15.95 -0.82 9.54
CA THR A 698 -15.15 -1.62 8.63
C THR A 698 -14.67 -2.87 9.36
N PHE A 699 -14.78 -4.02 8.74
CA PHE A 699 -14.25 -5.27 9.26
C PHE A 699 -13.85 -6.18 8.09
N VAL A 700 -12.96 -7.12 8.37
CA VAL A 700 -12.51 -8.11 7.41
C VAL A 700 -13.19 -9.44 7.70
N THR A 701 -13.67 -10.11 6.67
CA THR A 701 -14.22 -11.47 6.78
C THR A 701 -13.86 -12.29 5.56
N ASN A 702 -13.83 -13.61 5.71
CA ASN A 702 -13.61 -14.52 4.61
C ASN A 702 -14.95 -14.86 3.92
N GLY A 703 -14.94 -15.06 2.59
CA GLY A 703 -16.17 -15.51 1.94
C GLY A 703 -16.12 -15.59 0.42
N ALA A 704 -15.77 -14.50 -0.27
CA ALA A 704 -15.73 -14.51 -1.72
C ALA A 704 -14.63 -15.44 -2.25
N ASN A 705 -14.90 -16.11 -3.38
CA ASN A 705 -13.91 -16.83 -4.17
C ASN A 705 -13.85 -16.22 -5.56
N TYR A 706 -12.65 -16.10 -6.11
CA TYR A 706 -12.47 -15.59 -7.47
C TYR A 706 -11.74 -16.61 -8.35
N ARG A 707 -12.12 -16.62 -9.61
CA ARG A 707 -11.43 -17.30 -10.69
C ARG A 707 -10.84 -16.25 -11.62
N ILE A 708 -9.56 -16.35 -11.87
CA ILE A 708 -8.82 -15.40 -12.71
C ILE A 708 -8.19 -16.17 -13.86
N ASN A 709 -8.43 -15.70 -15.10
CA ASN A 709 -7.76 -16.19 -16.29
C ASN A 709 -7.04 -15.02 -16.93
N GLY A 710 -5.79 -15.20 -17.30
CA GLY A 710 -5.04 -14.13 -17.91
C GLY A 710 -3.92 -14.58 -18.81
N VAL A 711 -3.41 -13.60 -19.55
CA VAL A 711 -2.29 -13.76 -20.49
C VAL A 711 -1.37 -12.56 -20.33
N GLU A 712 -0.07 -12.82 -20.32
CA GLU A 712 0.99 -11.82 -20.25
C GLU A 712 1.96 -12.00 -21.39
N LEU A 713 2.38 -10.88 -22.00
CA LEU A 713 3.35 -10.85 -23.08
C LEU A 713 4.42 -9.80 -22.77
N GLN A 714 5.68 -10.18 -22.92
CA GLN A 714 6.83 -9.27 -22.85
C GLN A 714 7.66 -9.42 -24.12
N LEU A 715 8.04 -8.28 -24.70
CA LEU A 715 8.82 -8.19 -25.92
C LEU A 715 9.99 -7.23 -25.70
N VAL A 716 11.18 -7.66 -26.11
CA VAL A 716 12.36 -6.80 -26.23
C VAL A 716 12.99 -7.10 -27.58
N GLY A 717 13.15 -6.09 -28.41
CA GLY A 717 13.73 -6.27 -29.74
C GLY A 717 14.78 -5.19 -30.04
N ARG A 718 15.97 -5.62 -30.39
CA ARG A 718 17.02 -4.78 -30.98
C ARG A 718 16.87 -4.76 -32.49
N VAL A 719 16.06 -3.79 -32.98
CA VAL A 719 15.64 -3.71 -34.38
C VAL A 719 16.82 -3.35 -35.30
N THR A 720 17.68 -2.45 -34.83
CA THR A 720 18.96 -2.07 -35.47
C THR A 720 20.04 -1.95 -34.40
N GLN A 721 21.27 -1.68 -34.77
CA GLN A 721 22.36 -1.43 -33.81
C GLN A 721 22.04 -0.32 -32.80
N GLY A 722 21.25 0.68 -33.18
CA GLY A 722 20.88 1.78 -32.32
C GLY A 722 19.45 1.71 -31.78
N LEU A 723 18.51 0.97 -32.41
CA LEU A 723 17.09 1.00 -32.05
C LEU A 723 16.72 -0.24 -31.24
N THR A 724 16.33 -0.01 -29.99
CA THR A 724 15.70 -1.00 -29.13
C THR A 724 14.24 -0.65 -28.93
N VAL A 725 13.35 -1.62 -29.11
CA VAL A 725 11.90 -1.51 -28.84
C VAL A 725 11.56 -2.50 -27.74
N GLN A 726 10.79 -2.04 -26.75
CA GLN A 726 10.35 -2.87 -25.64
C GLN A 726 8.85 -2.67 -25.46
N GLY A 727 8.15 -3.74 -25.10
CA GLY A 727 6.74 -3.65 -24.76
C GLY A 727 6.31 -4.79 -23.86
N SER A 728 5.27 -4.54 -23.10
CA SER A 728 4.59 -5.56 -22.33
C SER A 728 3.09 -5.32 -22.33
N LEU A 729 2.32 -6.40 -22.22
CA LEU A 729 0.87 -6.40 -22.23
C LEU A 729 0.37 -7.46 -21.26
N SER A 730 -0.70 -7.12 -20.54
CA SER A 730 -1.47 -8.06 -19.73
C SER A 730 -2.95 -7.97 -20.03
N TYR A 731 -3.60 -9.12 -20.02
CA TYR A 731 -5.06 -9.22 -20.06
C TYR A 731 -5.54 -10.13 -18.94
N ASN A 732 -6.45 -9.64 -18.09
CA ASN A 732 -7.03 -10.34 -16.95
C ASN A 732 -8.55 -10.39 -17.02
N ASP A 733 -9.13 -11.59 -16.88
CA ASP A 733 -10.55 -11.78 -16.65
C ASP A 733 -10.76 -12.42 -15.28
N ALA A 734 -10.92 -11.58 -14.26
CA ALA A 734 -11.16 -11.95 -12.88
C ALA A 734 -12.64 -11.86 -12.56
N LYS A 735 -13.22 -12.95 -12.02
CA LYS A 735 -14.65 -13.04 -11.69
C LYS A 735 -14.88 -13.80 -10.41
N GLN A 736 -15.82 -13.32 -9.61
CA GLN A 736 -16.32 -14.04 -8.45
C GLN A 736 -16.98 -15.35 -8.89
N SER A 737 -16.70 -16.43 -8.19
CA SER A 737 -17.13 -17.78 -8.55
C SER A 737 -18.08 -18.42 -7.55
N ASN A 738 -18.51 -17.69 -6.52
CA ASN A 738 -19.50 -18.11 -5.53
C ASN A 738 -20.33 -16.93 -5.06
N ASP A 739 -21.44 -17.23 -4.37
CA ASP A 739 -22.32 -16.26 -3.71
C ASP A 739 -22.29 -16.47 -2.19
N PRO A 740 -21.24 -16.02 -1.47
CA PRO A 740 -21.17 -16.20 -0.04
C PRO A 740 -22.10 -15.23 0.67
N CYS A 741 -22.42 -15.53 1.92
CA CYS A 741 -23.23 -14.69 2.78
C CYS A 741 -22.61 -14.54 4.17
N LEU A 742 -22.92 -13.45 4.85
CA LEU A 742 -22.63 -13.33 6.27
C LEU A 742 -23.55 -14.28 7.04
N THR A 743 -22.98 -15.08 7.91
CA THR A 743 -23.72 -16.05 8.72
C THR A 743 -23.89 -15.57 10.15
N ALA A 744 -25.03 -15.91 10.75
CA ALA A 744 -25.29 -15.67 12.15
C ALA A 744 -24.28 -16.44 13.01
N ASN A 745 -23.56 -15.77 13.86
CA ASN A 745 -22.48 -16.33 14.67
C ASN A 745 -22.79 -16.44 16.17
N ASN A 746 -24.01 -16.14 16.57
CA ASN A 746 -24.44 -16.33 17.98
C ASN A 746 -24.97 -17.75 18.20
N PRO A 747 -24.22 -18.63 18.88
CA PRO A 747 -24.64 -20.00 19.10
C PRO A 747 -25.88 -20.15 20.00
N ALA A 748 -26.26 -19.09 20.74
CA ALA A 748 -27.51 -19.11 21.54
C ALA A 748 -28.77 -18.90 20.72
N SER A 749 -28.66 -18.59 19.43
CA SER A 749 -29.80 -18.35 18.55
C SER A 749 -30.18 -19.55 17.74
N ALA A 750 -31.49 -19.72 17.52
CA ALA A 750 -32.05 -20.71 16.62
C ALA A 750 -31.64 -20.50 15.14
N THR A 751 -31.08 -19.33 14.82
CA THR A 751 -30.60 -18.99 13.48
C THR A 751 -29.07 -19.11 13.32
N PHE A 752 -28.37 -19.67 14.31
CA PHE A 752 -26.92 -19.88 14.24
C PHE A 752 -26.53 -20.61 12.95
N GLY A 753 -25.55 -20.05 12.25
CA GLY A 753 -25.06 -20.57 10.98
C GLY A 753 -25.93 -20.30 9.74
N LYS A 754 -27.12 -19.70 9.90
CA LYS A 754 -27.93 -19.28 8.75
C LYS A 754 -27.42 -18.00 8.13
N CYS A 755 -27.61 -17.86 6.82
CA CYS A 755 -27.36 -16.60 6.12
C CYS A 755 -28.17 -15.44 6.72
N ILE A 756 -27.55 -14.28 6.79
CA ILE A 756 -28.23 -13.05 7.23
C ILE A 756 -29.47 -12.75 6.38
N THR A 757 -29.43 -13.07 5.09
CA THR A 757 -30.53 -12.89 4.13
C THR A 757 -31.73 -13.83 4.39
N GLU A 758 -31.53 -14.87 5.18
CA GLU A 758 -32.57 -15.85 5.55
C GLU A 758 -33.18 -15.56 6.92
N ILE A 759 -32.68 -14.53 7.63
CA ILE A 759 -33.15 -14.23 8.97
C ILE A 759 -34.35 -13.29 8.91
N VAL A 760 -35.43 -13.78 9.42
CA VAL A 760 -36.72 -13.07 9.55
C VAL A 760 -36.80 -12.50 10.96
N ASN A 761 -37.13 -11.22 11.10
CA ASN A 761 -37.36 -10.59 12.42
C ASN A 761 -38.64 -11.10 13.08
N PRO A 762 -38.91 -10.81 14.37
CA PRO A 762 -40.16 -11.21 15.05
C PRO A 762 -41.45 -10.73 14.38
N ALA A 763 -41.37 -9.71 13.55
CA ALA A 763 -42.52 -9.21 12.78
C ALA A 763 -42.75 -9.96 11.46
N GLY A 764 -41.94 -10.98 11.17
CA GLY A 764 -42.03 -11.76 9.92
C GLY A 764 -41.39 -11.08 8.70
N ILE A 765 -40.61 -10.03 8.91
CA ILE A 765 -39.94 -9.26 7.84
C ILE A 765 -38.52 -9.79 7.73
N LEU A 766 -38.09 -10.16 6.48
CA LEU A 766 -36.70 -10.49 6.21
C LEU A 766 -35.81 -9.30 6.57
N THR A 767 -34.71 -9.58 7.24
CA THR A 767 -33.69 -8.58 7.44
C THR A 767 -33.19 -8.18 6.06
N PRO A 768 -33.34 -6.91 5.66
CA PRO A 768 -32.85 -6.49 4.35
C PRO A 768 -31.32 -6.51 4.40
N ALA A 769 -30.75 -7.60 3.96
CA ALA A 769 -29.33 -7.77 3.81
C ALA A 769 -29.02 -7.84 2.33
N ASN A 770 -28.14 -6.98 1.90
CA ASN A 770 -27.59 -7.04 0.56
C ASN A 770 -26.48 -8.10 0.52
N ALA A 771 -26.16 -8.58 -0.66
CA ALA A 771 -25.02 -9.45 -0.89
C ALA A 771 -23.73 -8.68 -0.64
N VAL A 772 -23.27 -8.66 0.62
CA VAL A 772 -22.10 -7.85 1.03
C VAL A 772 -20.81 -8.23 0.30
N PHE A 773 -20.73 -9.45 -0.19
CA PHE A 773 -19.59 -9.96 -0.97
C PHE A 773 -19.78 -9.81 -2.49
N GLY A 774 -20.88 -9.28 -2.96
CA GLY A 774 -21.22 -9.25 -4.38
C GLY A 774 -21.75 -10.59 -4.92
N PRO A 775 -22.31 -10.57 -6.16
CA PRO A 775 -22.84 -11.75 -6.80
C PRO A 775 -21.76 -12.54 -7.54
N GLU A 776 -22.05 -13.82 -7.82
CA GLU A 776 -21.28 -14.61 -8.78
C GLU A 776 -21.17 -13.87 -10.14
N GLY A 777 -19.98 -13.88 -10.72
CA GLY A 777 -19.65 -13.13 -11.94
C GLY A 777 -19.21 -11.68 -11.69
N GLY A 778 -19.29 -11.18 -10.45
CA GLY A 778 -18.77 -9.87 -10.04
C GLY A 778 -17.27 -9.75 -10.31
N VAL A 779 -16.81 -8.52 -10.56
CA VAL A 779 -15.38 -8.22 -10.79
C VAL A 779 -14.75 -7.67 -9.51
N PRO A 780 -13.48 -8.00 -9.21
CA PRO A 780 -12.77 -7.44 -8.07
C PRO A 780 -12.51 -5.94 -8.25
N ALA A 781 -12.26 -5.25 -7.14
CA ALA A 781 -11.85 -3.85 -7.15
C ALA A 781 -10.44 -3.71 -7.76
N PHE A 782 -10.12 -2.52 -8.30
CA PHE A 782 -8.78 -2.16 -8.80
C PHE A 782 -8.14 -3.20 -9.73
N SER A 783 -8.97 -3.87 -10.55
CA SER A 783 -8.57 -4.93 -11.47
C SER A 783 -8.84 -4.51 -12.91
N PRO A 784 -7.94 -3.76 -13.55
CA PRO A 784 -8.08 -3.42 -14.96
C PRO A 784 -7.93 -4.68 -15.82
N LYS A 785 -8.75 -4.79 -16.87
CA LYS A 785 -8.71 -5.98 -17.75
C LYS A 785 -7.54 -5.96 -18.73
N LEU A 786 -7.13 -4.80 -19.18
CA LEU A 786 -6.09 -4.62 -20.18
C LEU A 786 -5.12 -3.54 -19.72
N GLU A 787 -3.84 -3.88 -19.69
CA GLU A 787 -2.76 -2.94 -19.46
C GLU A 787 -1.64 -3.24 -20.46
N TYR A 788 -1.00 -2.19 -20.96
CA TYR A 788 0.17 -2.36 -21.82
C TYR A 788 1.08 -1.14 -21.76
N ASN A 789 2.34 -1.38 -22.04
CA ASN A 789 3.30 -0.33 -22.36
C ASN A 789 4.09 -0.68 -23.61
N VAL A 790 4.55 0.35 -24.29
CA VAL A 790 5.47 0.24 -25.43
C VAL A 790 6.42 1.42 -25.40
N ARG A 791 7.71 1.16 -25.64
CA ARG A 791 8.73 2.20 -25.70
C ARG A 791 9.79 1.85 -26.75
N GLY A 792 10.31 2.90 -27.38
CA GLY A 792 11.44 2.80 -28.30
C GLY A 792 12.56 3.71 -27.82
N ARG A 793 13.79 3.23 -27.90
CA ARG A 793 14.99 3.99 -27.62
C ARG A 793 15.96 3.85 -28.80
N TYR A 794 16.43 4.99 -29.28
CA TYR A 794 17.42 5.07 -30.34
C TYR A 794 18.71 5.69 -29.81
N ASP A 795 19.80 4.95 -29.87
CA ASP A 795 21.14 5.36 -29.44
C ASP A 795 22.03 5.55 -30.69
N TRP A 796 22.81 6.64 -30.69
CA TRP A 796 23.76 6.93 -31.79
C TRP A 796 24.96 7.76 -31.30
N ALA A 797 26.02 7.79 -32.07
CA ALA A 797 27.17 8.62 -31.79
C ALA A 797 27.17 9.92 -32.61
N ILE A 798 27.56 11.04 -31.99
CA ILE A 798 27.78 12.35 -32.62
C ILE A 798 29.21 12.80 -32.28
N GLY A 799 30.20 12.47 -33.13
CA GLY A 799 31.59 12.63 -32.77
C GLY A 799 31.94 11.82 -31.52
N ASP A 800 32.45 12.45 -30.49
CA ASP A 800 32.81 11.81 -29.20
C ASP A 800 31.61 11.70 -28.23
N TYR A 801 30.40 12.14 -28.60
CA TYR A 801 29.21 12.07 -27.76
C TYR A 801 28.41 10.83 -28.11
N LYS A 802 27.93 10.13 -27.06
CA LYS A 802 26.88 9.12 -27.16
C LYS A 802 25.55 9.82 -26.93
N ALA A 803 24.66 9.80 -27.92
CA ALA A 803 23.34 10.46 -27.84
C ALA A 803 22.24 9.42 -27.81
N PHE A 804 21.10 9.75 -27.22
CA PHE A 804 19.91 8.93 -27.25
C PHE A 804 18.62 9.77 -27.36
N LEU A 805 17.60 9.11 -27.91
CA LEU A 805 16.20 9.55 -27.90
C LEU A 805 15.33 8.38 -27.47
N MET A 806 14.44 8.60 -26.52
CA MET A 806 13.48 7.62 -26.06
C MET A 806 12.08 8.21 -26.05
N ALA A 807 11.09 7.38 -26.41
CA ALA A 807 9.68 7.73 -26.25
C ALA A 807 8.88 6.46 -25.94
N GLY A 808 7.78 6.62 -25.18
CA GLY A 808 6.92 5.52 -24.80
C GLY A 808 5.48 5.95 -24.53
N ALA A 809 4.61 4.94 -24.50
CA ALA A 809 3.21 5.05 -24.14
C ALA A 809 2.85 3.97 -23.13
N ASN A 810 2.10 4.33 -22.11
CA ASN A 810 1.64 3.42 -21.05
C ASN A 810 0.11 3.54 -20.95
N HIS A 811 -0.58 2.40 -20.93
CA HIS A 811 -2.03 2.32 -20.86
C HIS A 811 -2.48 1.47 -19.69
N VAL A 812 -3.42 2.01 -18.92
CA VAL A 812 -4.14 1.31 -17.85
C VAL A 812 -5.62 1.29 -18.20
N GLY A 813 -6.23 0.11 -18.20
CA GLY A 813 -7.66 -0.07 -18.50
C GLY A 813 -8.57 0.46 -17.38
N GLY A 814 -9.84 0.61 -17.71
CA GLY A 814 -10.84 1.04 -16.72
C GLY A 814 -11.12 -0.03 -15.67
N MET A 815 -11.45 0.41 -14.45
CA MET A 815 -11.68 -0.46 -13.30
C MET A 815 -12.71 0.15 -12.33
N PHE A 816 -13.19 -0.64 -11.38
CA PHE A 816 -14.04 -0.16 -10.29
C PHE A 816 -13.23 -0.03 -9.00
N ASN A 817 -13.60 0.93 -8.15
CA ASN A 817 -12.97 1.13 -6.85
C ASN A 817 -13.42 0.12 -5.77
N GLN A 818 -14.54 -0.56 -5.98
CA GLN A 818 -15.13 -1.52 -5.06
C GLN A 818 -15.75 -2.69 -5.81
N ILE A 819 -15.91 -3.83 -5.12
CA ILE A 819 -16.67 -4.96 -5.61
C ILE A 819 -18.14 -4.58 -5.84
N ASP A 820 -18.83 -5.33 -6.68
CA ASP A 820 -20.26 -5.16 -6.89
C ASP A 820 -21.01 -5.88 -5.77
N ASN A 821 -21.21 -5.20 -4.66
CA ASN A 821 -21.92 -5.77 -3.53
C ASN A 821 -23.45 -5.74 -3.66
N GLY A 822 -23.97 -5.54 -4.88
CA GLY A 822 -25.40 -5.53 -5.16
C GLY A 822 -26.20 -4.43 -4.45
N THR A 823 -25.54 -3.57 -3.69
CA THR A 823 -26.21 -2.51 -2.93
C THR A 823 -26.60 -1.36 -3.83
N THR A 824 -27.63 -1.54 -4.60
CA THR A 824 -28.27 -0.43 -5.30
C THR A 824 -29.03 0.49 -4.34
N ASN A 825 -29.28 0.03 -3.10
CA ASN A 825 -30.02 0.81 -2.12
C ASN A 825 -29.53 0.49 -0.71
N PHE A 826 -28.96 1.46 -0.04
CA PHE A 826 -28.96 1.43 1.41
C PHE A 826 -30.39 1.42 1.89
N VAL A 827 -30.74 0.46 2.73
CA VAL A 827 -32.10 0.29 3.21
C VAL A 827 -32.61 1.57 3.84
N GLY A 828 -33.68 2.11 3.29
CA GLY A 828 -34.41 3.24 3.84
C GLY A 828 -34.09 4.60 3.25
N ASN A 829 -33.11 4.74 2.35
CA ASN A 829 -32.86 6.02 1.68
C ASN A 829 -32.69 5.84 0.15
N PRO A 830 -33.71 6.18 -0.64
CA PRO A 830 -33.65 6.02 -2.10
C PRO A 830 -32.69 7.01 -2.81
N THR A 831 -32.06 7.88 -2.05
CA THR A 831 -31.13 8.90 -2.58
C THR A 831 -29.66 8.63 -2.28
N THR A 832 -29.33 7.48 -1.68
CA THR A 832 -27.94 7.17 -1.37
C THR A 832 -27.15 6.86 -2.62
N THR A 833 -26.09 7.60 -2.80
CA THR A 833 -25.09 7.42 -3.84
C THR A 833 -24.43 6.06 -3.64
N LEU A 834 -24.35 5.27 -4.69
CA LEU A 834 -23.46 4.11 -4.74
C LEU A 834 -22.04 4.59 -4.51
N LEU A 835 -21.37 4.05 -3.51
CA LEU A 835 -19.94 4.34 -3.26
C LEU A 835 -19.00 3.57 -4.21
N ARG A 836 -19.58 2.90 -5.19
CA ARG A 836 -18.89 2.19 -6.25
C ARG A 836 -18.77 3.08 -7.47
N TYR A 837 -17.55 3.45 -7.81
CA TYR A 837 -17.25 4.34 -8.92
C TYR A 837 -16.47 3.59 -9.99
N PHE A 838 -16.82 3.83 -11.24
CA PHE A 838 -16.01 3.42 -12.37
C PHE A 838 -14.93 4.46 -12.64
N GLN A 839 -13.69 4.03 -12.63
CA GLN A 839 -12.52 4.81 -13.02
C GLN A 839 -12.21 4.50 -14.49
N PRO A 840 -12.30 5.48 -15.39
CA PRO A 840 -11.97 5.30 -16.80
C PRO A 840 -10.51 4.91 -16.98
N GLY A 841 -10.22 4.13 -18.03
CA GLY A 841 -8.85 3.86 -18.44
C GLY A 841 -8.18 5.11 -19.02
N TYR A 842 -6.85 5.13 -18.97
CA TYR A 842 -6.06 6.26 -19.45
C TYR A 842 -4.78 5.81 -20.15
N THR A 843 -4.19 6.73 -20.90
CA THR A 843 -2.89 6.54 -21.56
C THR A 843 -1.98 7.73 -21.27
N THR A 844 -0.74 7.46 -20.88
CA THR A 844 0.30 8.48 -20.72
C THR A 844 1.40 8.32 -21.74
N TYR A 845 2.08 9.42 -22.05
CA TYR A 845 3.22 9.46 -22.97
C TYR A 845 4.41 10.07 -22.27
N ASP A 846 5.55 9.40 -22.37
CA ASP A 846 6.81 9.84 -21.79
C ASP A 846 7.88 9.92 -22.88
N ALA A 847 8.83 10.86 -22.76
CA ALA A 847 9.96 10.95 -23.67
C ALA A 847 11.19 11.52 -22.96
N SER A 848 12.36 11.12 -23.43
CA SER A 848 13.63 11.72 -23.00
C SER A 848 14.64 11.74 -24.13
N ALA A 849 15.58 12.69 -24.04
CA ALA A 849 16.72 12.80 -24.94
C ALA A 849 17.96 13.22 -24.16
N GLY A 850 19.09 12.65 -24.48
CA GLY A 850 20.29 12.97 -23.73
C GLY A 850 21.57 12.71 -24.51
N VAL A 851 22.66 13.22 -23.95
CA VAL A 851 24.01 13.06 -24.45
C VAL A 851 24.93 12.68 -23.29
N ALA A 852 25.87 11.79 -23.57
CA ALA A 852 26.95 11.43 -22.66
C ALA A 852 28.31 11.67 -23.34
N LYS A 853 29.26 12.22 -22.60
CA LYS A 853 30.65 12.37 -23.00
C LYS A 853 31.54 12.17 -21.78
N ASP A 854 32.53 11.30 -21.94
CA ASP A 854 33.43 10.91 -20.87
C ASP A 854 32.63 10.47 -19.62
N ASN A 855 32.80 11.17 -18.54
CA ASN A 855 32.16 10.90 -17.25
C ASN A 855 30.81 11.64 -17.05
N TRP A 856 30.40 12.48 -18.01
CA TRP A 856 29.21 13.31 -17.89
C TRP A 856 28.05 12.83 -18.72
N THR A 857 26.86 12.94 -18.17
CA THR A 857 25.57 12.72 -18.85
C THR A 857 24.68 13.93 -18.65
N VAL A 858 24.02 14.35 -19.70
CA VAL A 858 22.97 15.40 -19.63
C VAL A 858 21.75 14.85 -20.34
N GLU A 859 20.61 14.91 -19.68
CA GLU A 859 19.34 14.41 -20.16
C GLU A 859 18.26 15.46 -19.99
N ALA A 860 17.41 15.64 -21.00
CA ALA A 860 16.13 16.29 -20.90
C ALA A 860 15.04 15.23 -20.92
N PHE A 861 14.05 15.33 -20.04
CA PHE A 861 12.97 14.35 -19.93
C PHE A 861 11.61 15.01 -19.76
N GLY A 862 10.58 14.28 -20.12
CA GLY A 862 9.20 14.66 -19.86
C GLY A 862 8.34 13.44 -19.57
N THR A 863 7.49 13.53 -18.56
CA THR A 863 6.51 12.51 -18.20
C THR A 863 5.09 13.06 -18.27
N ASN A 864 4.13 12.20 -18.55
CA ASN A 864 2.73 12.59 -18.81
C ASN A 864 2.65 13.77 -19.81
N LEU A 865 3.33 13.65 -20.95
CA LEU A 865 3.45 14.71 -21.95
C LEU A 865 2.08 15.17 -22.49
N GLY A 866 1.09 14.27 -22.51
CA GLY A 866 -0.29 14.60 -22.86
C GLY A 866 -1.02 15.43 -21.80
N ASN A 867 -0.42 15.62 -20.65
CA ASN A 867 -1.03 16.27 -19.49
C ASN A 867 -2.40 15.67 -19.14
N SER A 868 -2.48 14.33 -19.14
CA SER A 868 -3.70 13.63 -18.72
C SER A 868 -4.01 13.93 -17.26
N ASP A 869 -5.26 14.23 -16.97
CA ASP A 869 -5.84 14.50 -15.66
C ASP A 869 -6.56 13.26 -15.08
N ALA A 870 -6.31 12.10 -15.65
CA ALA A 870 -6.94 10.86 -15.24
C ALA A 870 -6.65 10.52 -13.78
N SER A 871 -7.57 9.81 -13.15
CA SER A 871 -7.38 9.29 -11.79
C SER A 871 -6.61 7.97 -11.83
N THR A 872 -5.63 7.82 -10.94
CA THR A 872 -4.93 6.54 -10.69
C THR A 872 -5.64 5.68 -9.66
N PHE A 873 -6.38 6.33 -8.75
CA PHE A 873 -7.13 5.70 -7.67
C PHE A 873 -8.37 6.52 -7.34
N THR A 874 -9.51 5.86 -7.18
CA THR A 874 -10.75 6.48 -6.71
C THR A 874 -11.15 5.88 -5.38
N SER A 875 -11.26 6.72 -4.36
CA SER A 875 -11.66 6.34 -3.01
C SER A 875 -13.12 6.75 -2.73
N SER A 876 -13.75 5.99 -1.85
CA SER A 876 -15.04 6.31 -1.23
C SER A 876 -14.91 6.56 0.28
N ALA A 877 -13.71 6.75 0.77
CA ALA A 877 -13.47 7.09 2.16
C ALA A 877 -14.25 8.35 2.57
N GLN A 878 -14.69 8.42 3.80
CA GLN A 878 -15.54 9.50 4.31
C GLN A 878 -16.87 9.65 3.56
N PHE A 879 -17.34 8.61 2.84
CA PHE A 879 -18.58 8.61 2.04
C PHE A 879 -18.66 9.65 0.93
N ILE A 880 -17.55 10.20 0.53
CA ILE A 880 -17.44 11.08 -0.63
C ILE A 880 -16.61 10.41 -1.73
N LYS A 881 -16.79 10.87 -2.95
CA LYS A 881 -15.88 10.51 -4.03
C LYS A 881 -14.62 11.37 -3.93
N SER A 882 -13.46 10.73 -3.80
CA SER A 882 -12.17 11.38 -3.94
C SER A 882 -11.34 10.64 -4.98
N GLU A 883 -10.55 11.37 -5.73
CA GLU A 883 -9.76 10.85 -6.85
C GLU A 883 -8.30 11.26 -6.68
N VAL A 884 -7.39 10.31 -6.72
CA VAL A 884 -5.95 10.61 -6.78
C VAL A 884 -5.58 10.82 -8.24
N PRO A 885 -5.31 12.06 -8.66
CA PRO A 885 -5.00 12.35 -10.04
C PRO A 885 -3.59 11.88 -10.40
N LEU A 886 -3.38 11.56 -11.67
CA LEU A 886 -2.04 11.49 -12.23
C LEU A 886 -1.30 12.80 -11.95
N ARG A 887 -0.03 12.71 -11.60
CA ARG A 887 0.79 13.91 -11.55
C ARG A 887 0.75 14.61 -12.91
N PRO A 888 0.46 15.92 -13.00
CA PRO A 888 0.45 16.66 -14.26
C PRO A 888 1.78 16.53 -15.00
N ARG A 889 1.80 16.93 -16.26
CA ARG A 889 3.02 16.90 -17.07
C ARG A 889 4.22 17.50 -16.33
N VAL A 890 5.29 16.71 -16.26
CA VAL A 890 6.58 17.15 -15.73
C VAL A 890 7.58 17.23 -16.86
N VAL A 891 8.34 18.32 -16.94
CA VAL A 891 9.48 18.49 -17.85
C VAL A 891 10.69 18.92 -17.07
N GLY A 892 11.85 18.32 -17.37
CA GLY A 892 13.04 18.57 -16.57
C GLY A 892 14.34 18.22 -17.28
N VAL A 893 15.42 18.53 -16.56
CA VAL A 893 16.78 18.20 -16.94
C VAL A 893 17.46 17.45 -15.82
N LYS A 894 18.37 16.54 -16.21
CA LYS A 894 19.18 15.76 -15.29
C LYS A 894 20.61 15.78 -15.73
N ILE A 895 21.52 15.94 -14.81
CA ILE A 895 22.97 15.93 -15.03
C ILE A 895 23.55 14.85 -14.12
N GLY A 896 24.34 13.98 -14.70
CA GLY A 896 25.03 12.91 -13.99
C GLY A 896 26.55 12.99 -14.23
N TYR A 897 27.30 12.65 -13.20
CA TYR A 897 28.76 12.47 -13.26
C TYR A 897 29.12 11.13 -12.63
N LYS A 898 30.00 10.37 -13.32
CA LYS A 898 30.45 9.05 -12.84
C LYS A 898 31.97 8.96 -13.01
N PHE A 899 32.68 8.42 -12.02
CA PHE A 899 34.15 8.25 -12.05
C PHE A 899 34.59 6.89 -11.52
#